data_f925caa1de1bab05394a05d3b5ceef7f
#
_entry.id   f925caa1de1bab05394a05d3b5ceef7f
#
_cell.length_a   1.000
_cell.length_b   1.000
_cell.length_c   1.000
_cell.angle_alpha   90.00
_cell.angle_beta   90.00
_cell.angle_gamma   90.00
#
_symmetry.space_group_name_H-M   'P 1'
#
loop_
_entity.id
_entity.type
_entity.pdbx_description
1 polymer ?
#
loop_
_entity_poly.entity_id
_entity_poly.type
_entity_poly.pdbx_seq_one_letter_code
_entity_poly.pdbx_strand_id
1 'polypeptide(L)'
;MKIRTVITKVAVSVLAVPLLLFSVYSQQSEPGMIAGTVKDSVGAGIADAEVRLMNAQQIGLRVSKSDGQGRFRFESVANGSYVVLVSRKDFSSKSEAVKVESGNAVEIGIVLLINQLSEQVTVTADTGRAEEKNLIPQQINVISQDSIAQRTSGVLAQVADEESGVSLQRTSPTIGSVLVRGLTEVGVYVDGIRYSNSTQRGGINTFFNLNEATALRSVEIQRSPNTAQFGSDGLGGNVQLISVQPQYGLAPSKWNGEINTLFGSSDTSFGGNGLLSYGSQRFGVLSNLAGRRINTVRSGGGIDGHSSITRFFGLPSDIIGADRLPDTAFTQYSGTFQMNYAPVADHNLSFRYQRSQQDGGKRYDQLLGGDGNLKADLRNLMLDFGYLRYFKQGVGSFDNFSANVSYNSQREERINQGGQGNPLAAITNDKERTTTWGAAFYLDKQFARNNFLIGGDLYHDKVTAPSFSTDPATGTVTIVRPRVPNGATYDLAGIYVQDVFEAIPNRVRFSGSLRYNVATYESSAANSPMVGGRPLFPDDSARFEDFSGRIGATVTVLAGLNFAVNYSRGFRAPNITSLGGLGLVGVGYQVSTSDVAGMGATIGTTGDASAASTGVAVLPLRSETSDNLDLSIRYRNRRFDVNLTGFTVEYGDTIVRQTLILPQGVVGQQLGSQTITSQNANGAVFVPASTSPVLVQANFGDTRMKGAEFNFEYRFVDNWTVAGNYSYVFAEDRVTHLPPNLGGGGIPPQFGFLRLRYQPVSTRFWIEAYSNVAGGQDRLSTLDITDRRTGGARTRTQIQNYFRRGACVRGLTTPGTTGICGSAGGTLIATGETQAQVQNRVLPIGAVINGVLVVNNDTAVPLFSAIPGYGLIGLRGGYRFHENHEVAVDLENIADHGHRAPGWGIDGPGRNLLVRYHFRF
;
A
#
# COMPACT_ATOMS: atom_id res chain seq x y z
N MET A 1 -33.41 5.37 -1.58
CA MET A 1 -34.09 6.28 -0.63
C MET A 1 -34.15 5.73 0.81
N LYS A 2 -34.34 4.43 1.06
CA LYS A 2 -34.42 3.88 2.44
C LYS A 2 -33.08 3.79 3.21
N ILE A 3 -31.96 3.61 2.54
CA ILE A 3 -30.64 3.52 3.19
C ILE A 3 -30.13 4.91 3.64
N ARG A 4 -30.38 6.00 2.89
CA ARG A 4 -30.02 7.36 3.33
C ARG A 4 -30.66 7.71 4.69
N THR A 5 -31.89 7.28 4.92
CA THR A 5 -32.59 7.50 6.20
C THR A 5 -31.98 6.66 7.33
N VAL A 6 -31.43 5.49 7.03
CA VAL A 6 -30.73 4.65 8.01
C VAL A 6 -29.35 5.22 8.32
N ILE A 7 -28.60 5.66 7.31
CA ILE A 7 -27.26 6.24 7.48
C ILE A 7 -27.36 7.52 8.33
N THR A 8 -28.30 8.42 8.02
CA THR A 8 -28.50 9.63 8.82
C THR A 8 -28.95 9.29 10.24
N LYS A 9 -29.81 8.29 10.42
CA LYS A 9 -30.27 7.85 11.74
C LYS A 9 -29.17 7.10 12.52
N VAL A 10 -28.35 6.30 11.88
CA VAL A 10 -27.23 5.60 12.52
C VAL A 10 -26.12 6.58 12.87
N ALA A 11 -25.76 7.51 11.99
CA ALA A 11 -24.76 8.54 12.28
C ALA A 11 -25.23 9.47 13.42
N VAL A 12 -26.51 9.86 13.44
CA VAL A 12 -27.10 10.63 14.54
C VAL A 12 -27.21 9.79 15.81
N SER A 13 -27.52 8.50 15.71
CA SER A 13 -27.59 7.60 16.87
C SER A 13 -26.21 7.29 17.44
N VAL A 14 -25.17 7.12 16.62
CA VAL A 14 -23.78 6.93 17.06
C VAL A 14 -23.21 8.21 17.69
N LEU A 15 -23.62 9.40 17.24
CA LEU A 15 -23.28 10.68 17.86
C LEU A 15 -24.13 10.96 19.12
N ALA A 16 -25.36 10.46 19.19
CA ALA A 16 -26.25 10.66 20.35
C ALA A 16 -25.93 9.70 21.51
N VAL A 17 -25.41 8.50 21.23
CA VAL A 17 -25.03 7.51 22.26
C VAL A 17 -23.99 8.05 23.25
N PRO A 18 -22.91 8.75 22.85
CA PRO A 18 -21.97 9.37 23.78
C PRO A 18 -22.62 10.45 24.64
N LEU A 19 -23.54 11.23 24.08
CA LEU A 19 -24.25 12.29 24.83
C LEU A 19 -25.26 11.75 25.85
N LEU A 20 -25.87 10.60 25.57
CA LEU A 20 -26.77 9.91 26.49
C LEU A 20 -26.03 9.11 27.59
N LEU A 21 -24.81 8.63 27.30
CA LEU A 21 -23.98 7.90 28.28
C LEU A 21 -23.41 8.80 29.39
N PHE A 22 -23.37 10.12 29.20
CA PHE A 22 -23.00 11.06 30.27
C PHE A 22 -24.00 11.09 31.44
N SER A 23 -25.18 10.52 31.31
CA SER A 23 -26.25 10.56 32.30
C SER A 23 -26.37 9.31 33.15
N VAL A 24 -25.55 8.28 32.93
CA VAL A 24 -25.54 7.08 33.77
C VAL A 24 -24.59 7.30 34.95
N TYR A 25 -25.15 7.54 36.12
CA TYR A 25 -24.43 7.56 37.40
C TYR A 25 -23.68 6.20 37.53
N SER A 26 -22.39 6.21 37.28
CA SER A 26 -21.49 5.11 37.62
C SER A 26 -21.28 5.09 39.11
N GLN A 27 -21.58 3.99 39.77
CA GLN A 27 -21.02 3.73 41.09
C GLN A 27 -19.49 3.86 40.96
N GLN A 28 -18.89 4.85 41.61
CA GLN A 28 -17.44 5.01 41.67
C GLN A 28 -16.85 3.77 42.35
N SER A 29 -16.36 2.82 41.54
CA SER A 29 -15.53 1.75 42.07
C SER A 29 -14.18 2.33 42.50
N GLU A 30 -13.66 1.91 43.63
CA GLU A 30 -12.34 2.36 44.12
C GLU A 30 -11.27 2.08 43.07
N PRO A 31 -10.44 3.07 42.72
CA PRO A 31 -9.38 2.89 41.74
C PRO A 31 -8.30 1.94 42.29
N GLY A 32 -7.82 1.02 41.46
CA GLY A 32 -6.74 0.12 41.79
C GLY A 32 -5.36 0.70 41.48
N MET A 33 -4.36 -0.15 41.53
CA MET A 33 -2.95 0.20 41.26
C MET A 33 -2.30 -0.90 40.43
N ILE A 34 -1.42 -0.49 39.48
CA ILE A 34 -0.51 -1.41 38.77
C ILE A 34 0.92 -1.06 39.21
N ALA A 35 1.63 -2.04 39.73
CA ALA A 35 3.04 -1.92 40.06
C ALA A 35 3.80 -3.09 39.41
N GLY A 36 5.11 -2.95 39.27
CA GLY A 36 5.90 -4.07 38.75
C GLY A 36 7.38 -3.79 38.69
N THR A 37 8.10 -4.79 38.17
CA THR A 37 9.55 -4.72 38.00
C THR A 37 9.93 -5.06 36.56
N VAL A 38 10.86 -4.30 36.01
CA VAL A 38 11.48 -4.54 34.69
C VAL A 38 12.88 -5.10 34.96
N LYS A 39 13.15 -6.29 34.47
CA LYS A 39 14.42 -6.98 34.67
C LYS A 39 15.02 -7.40 33.34
N ASP A 40 16.33 -7.57 33.31
CA ASP A 40 16.98 -8.24 32.20
C ASP A 40 16.91 -9.75 32.31
N SER A 41 17.48 -10.45 31.36
CA SER A 41 17.48 -11.90 31.27
C SER A 41 18.33 -12.61 32.39
N VAL A 42 19.16 -11.86 33.13
CA VAL A 42 19.95 -12.37 34.24
C VAL A 42 19.35 -11.95 35.61
N GLY A 43 18.22 -11.23 35.58
CA GLY A 43 17.46 -10.82 36.75
C GLY A 43 17.85 -9.45 37.30
N ALA A 44 18.78 -8.71 36.67
CA ALA A 44 19.12 -7.36 37.08
C ALA A 44 18.00 -6.36 36.69
N GLY A 45 17.73 -5.40 37.60
CA GLY A 45 16.74 -4.34 37.33
C GLY A 45 17.18 -3.41 36.19
N ILE A 46 16.29 -3.10 35.28
CA ILE A 46 16.52 -2.18 34.15
C ILE A 46 15.99 -0.80 34.54
N ALA A 47 16.90 0.15 34.74
CA ALA A 47 16.56 1.55 34.99
C ALA A 47 16.12 2.29 33.71
N ASP A 48 15.30 3.34 33.87
CA ASP A 48 14.81 4.20 32.78
C ASP A 48 14.09 3.46 31.64
N ALA A 49 13.58 2.25 31.86
CA ALA A 49 12.69 1.62 30.90
C ALA A 49 11.38 2.42 30.85
N GLU A 50 10.95 2.76 29.65
CA GLU A 50 9.66 3.40 29.44
C GLU A 50 8.57 2.37 29.60
N VAL A 51 7.67 2.62 30.54
CA VAL A 51 6.52 1.76 30.83
C VAL A 51 5.26 2.52 30.43
N ARG A 52 4.57 2.03 29.42
CA ARG A 52 3.32 2.60 28.91
C ARG A 52 2.15 1.77 29.37
N LEU A 53 1.25 2.39 30.11
CA LEU A 53 -0.06 1.84 30.37
C LEU A 53 -0.96 2.22 29.19
N MET A 54 -1.47 1.23 28.50
CA MET A 54 -2.30 1.40 27.32
C MET A 54 -3.65 0.74 27.55
N ASN A 55 -4.67 1.30 26.92
CA ASN A 55 -5.93 0.58 26.77
C ASN A 55 -5.80 -0.50 25.68
N ALA A 56 -6.88 -1.26 25.48
CA ALA A 56 -6.94 -2.30 24.49
C ALA A 56 -6.71 -1.79 23.03
N GLN A 57 -6.84 -0.50 22.77
CA GLN A 57 -6.55 0.14 21.46
C GLN A 57 -5.17 0.75 21.38
N GLN A 58 -4.34 0.52 22.38
CA GLN A 58 -2.99 1.07 22.45
C GLN A 58 -2.91 2.59 22.45
N ILE A 59 -4.00 3.24 22.78
CA ILE A 59 -3.95 4.63 23.19
C ILE A 59 -3.19 4.60 24.52
N GLY A 60 -2.01 5.21 24.52
CA GLY A 60 -1.22 5.38 25.75
C GLY A 60 -2.02 6.19 26.74
N LEU A 61 -2.46 5.56 27.81
CA LEU A 61 -3.19 6.24 28.88
C LEU A 61 -2.23 6.97 29.80
N ARG A 62 -1.10 6.35 30.13
CA ARG A 62 -0.09 6.89 31.03
C ARG A 62 1.29 6.35 30.67
N VAL A 63 2.31 7.13 31.00
CA VAL A 63 3.70 6.70 30.87
C VAL A 63 4.40 6.86 32.21
N SER A 64 5.19 5.86 32.59
CA SER A 64 6.09 5.88 33.71
C SER A 64 7.48 5.44 33.27
N LYS A 65 8.49 5.68 34.09
CA LYS A 65 9.82 5.10 33.90
C LYS A 65 10.15 4.22 35.08
N SER A 66 10.89 3.14 34.82
CA SER A 66 11.43 2.31 35.89
C SER A 66 12.55 3.04 36.65
N ASP A 67 12.62 2.83 37.96
CA ASP A 67 13.68 3.34 38.83
C ASP A 67 15.00 2.54 38.69
N GLY A 68 16.01 2.90 39.48
CA GLY A 68 17.32 2.24 39.45
C GLY A 68 17.30 0.73 39.80
N GLN A 69 16.23 0.23 40.36
CA GLN A 69 15.99 -1.19 40.65
C GLN A 69 15.02 -1.84 39.66
N GLY A 70 14.65 -1.12 38.60
CA GLY A 70 13.71 -1.56 37.58
C GLY A 70 12.24 -1.48 38.00
N ARG A 71 11.87 -0.84 39.11
CA ARG A 71 10.50 -0.77 39.62
C ARG A 71 9.72 0.37 38.94
N PHE A 72 8.45 0.12 38.66
CA PHE A 72 7.51 1.14 38.16
C PHE A 72 6.17 1.03 38.86
N ARG A 73 5.34 2.10 38.75
CA ARG A 73 4.05 2.17 39.43
C ARG A 73 3.10 3.11 38.71
N PHE A 74 1.82 2.72 38.60
CA PHE A 74 0.68 3.50 38.19
C PHE A 74 -0.37 3.50 39.32
N GLU A 75 -0.60 4.62 39.91
CA GLU A 75 -1.61 4.80 40.96
C GLU A 75 -2.94 5.26 40.36
N SER A 76 -4.04 5.02 41.06
CA SER A 76 -5.39 5.46 40.70
C SER A 76 -5.73 5.01 39.27
N VAL A 77 -5.57 3.72 38.98
CA VAL A 77 -5.94 3.09 37.71
C VAL A 77 -7.39 2.64 37.82
N ALA A 78 -8.25 3.06 36.91
CA ALA A 78 -9.64 2.63 36.87
C ALA A 78 -9.76 1.13 36.67
N ASN A 79 -10.86 0.53 37.08
CA ASN A 79 -11.13 -0.90 36.81
C ASN A 79 -11.25 -1.14 35.31
N GLY A 80 -10.63 -2.22 34.84
CA GLY A 80 -10.63 -2.57 33.41
C GLY A 80 -9.44 -3.41 32.98
N SER A 81 -9.42 -3.77 31.72
CA SER A 81 -8.31 -4.49 31.09
C SER A 81 -7.35 -3.52 30.41
N TYR A 82 -6.06 -3.69 30.65
CA TYR A 82 -4.99 -2.84 30.19
C TYR A 82 -3.90 -3.67 29.53
N VAL A 83 -3.05 -2.99 28.76
CA VAL A 83 -1.78 -3.54 28.30
C VAL A 83 -0.66 -2.66 28.85
N VAL A 84 0.27 -3.26 29.55
CA VAL A 84 1.51 -2.62 29.96
C VAL A 84 2.58 -2.96 28.94
N LEU A 85 2.96 -1.98 28.11
CA LEU A 85 4.06 -2.10 27.16
C LEU A 85 5.31 -1.51 27.78
N VAL A 86 6.36 -2.31 27.87
CA VAL A 86 7.67 -1.88 28.38
C VAL A 86 8.66 -1.89 27.22
N SER A 87 9.34 -0.77 27.09
CA SER A 87 10.41 -0.60 26.10
C SER A 87 11.62 0.07 26.73
N ARG A 88 12.77 -0.34 26.33
CA ARG A 88 14.04 0.28 26.68
C ARG A 88 14.95 0.20 25.47
N LYS A 89 15.69 1.26 25.20
CA LYS A 89 16.70 1.22 24.15
C LYS A 89 17.67 0.07 24.40
N ASP A 90 18.03 -0.62 23.35
CA ASP A 90 18.91 -1.82 23.38
C ASP A 90 18.27 -3.10 23.94
N PHE A 91 16.95 -3.06 24.24
CA PHE A 91 16.14 -4.20 24.62
C PHE A 91 14.93 -4.36 23.71
N SER A 92 14.46 -5.60 23.55
CA SER A 92 13.19 -5.85 22.87
C SER A 92 12.02 -5.34 23.71
N SER A 93 11.05 -4.71 23.08
CA SER A 93 9.80 -4.34 23.75
C SER A 93 9.02 -5.58 24.17
N LYS A 94 8.35 -5.51 25.31
CA LYS A 94 7.46 -6.57 25.79
C LYS A 94 6.16 -5.98 26.29
N SER A 95 5.05 -6.66 26.02
CA SER A 95 3.72 -6.30 26.53
C SER A 95 3.19 -7.36 27.49
N GLU A 96 2.43 -6.91 28.47
CA GLU A 96 1.73 -7.77 29.44
C GLU A 96 0.29 -7.27 29.57
N ALA A 97 -0.69 -8.17 29.44
CA ALA A 97 -2.09 -7.85 29.68
C ALA A 97 -2.38 -7.88 31.17
N VAL A 98 -3.02 -6.84 31.67
CA VAL A 98 -3.29 -6.65 33.10
C VAL A 98 -4.76 -6.28 33.29
N LYS A 99 -5.43 -6.95 34.26
CA LYS A 99 -6.79 -6.62 34.66
C LYS A 99 -6.78 -5.99 36.04
N VAL A 100 -7.33 -4.80 36.17
CA VAL A 100 -7.51 -4.07 37.43
C VAL A 100 -8.94 -4.26 37.89
N GLU A 101 -9.11 -4.80 39.09
CA GLU A 101 -10.40 -4.93 39.77
C GLU A 101 -10.45 -4.00 40.97
N SER A 102 -11.66 -3.63 41.41
CA SER A 102 -11.90 -2.57 42.42
C SER A 102 -11.00 -2.70 43.66
N GLY A 103 -10.24 -1.63 43.92
CA GLY A 103 -9.35 -1.53 45.10
C GLY A 103 -8.09 -2.41 45.10
N ASN A 104 -7.88 -3.25 44.10
CA ASN A 104 -6.78 -4.17 44.10
C ASN A 104 -5.48 -3.58 43.48
N ALA A 105 -4.35 -3.93 44.10
CA ALA A 105 -3.03 -3.74 43.51
C ALA A 105 -2.64 -4.97 42.68
N VAL A 106 -2.28 -4.74 41.43
CA VAL A 106 -1.77 -5.79 40.52
C VAL A 106 -0.26 -5.61 40.40
N GLU A 107 0.49 -6.68 40.69
CA GLU A 107 1.95 -6.68 40.57
C GLU A 107 2.38 -7.57 39.39
N ILE A 108 3.25 -7.04 38.53
CA ILE A 108 3.75 -7.74 37.34
C ILE A 108 5.27 -7.72 37.25
N GLY A 109 5.86 -8.81 36.76
CA GLY A 109 7.29 -8.93 36.47
C GLY A 109 7.54 -9.01 34.97
N ILE A 110 8.24 -8.05 34.41
CA ILE A 110 8.54 -7.99 32.98
C ILE A 110 10.04 -8.22 32.79
N VAL A 111 10.37 -9.22 31.97
CA VAL A 111 11.76 -9.50 31.59
C VAL A 111 11.97 -9.04 30.13
N LEU A 112 12.87 -8.08 29.93
CA LEU A 112 13.29 -7.63 28.61
C LEU A 112 14.53 -8.39 28.15
N LEU A 113 14.55 -8.77 26.89
CA LEU A 113 15.70 -9.39 26.25
C LEU A 113 16.56 -8.30 25.60
N ILE A 114 17.88 -8.45 25.67
CA ILE A 114 18.81 -7.49 25.08
C ILE A 114 18.70 -7.55 23.55
N ASN A 115 18.52 -6.40 22.95
CA ASN A 115 18.61 -6.02 21.54
C ASN A 115 18.22 -7.09 20.52
N GLN A 116 17.00 -7.00 20.01
CA GLN A 116 16.54 -7.72 18.82
C GLN A 116 16.32 -6.71 17.68
N LEU A 117 16.71 -7.10 16.46
CA LEU A 117 16.52 -6.28 15.28
C LEU A 117 15.06 -6.25 14.81
N SER A 118 14.27 -7.25 15.18
CA SER A 118 12.86 -7.34 14.84
C SER A 118 11.96 -7.02 16.04
N GLU A 119 10.94 -6.18 15.81
CA GLU A 119 9.88 -5.93 16.81
C GLU A 119 9.07 -7.20 17.05
N GLN A 120 8.74 -7.46 18.30
CA GLN A 120 8.08 -8.69 18.72
C GLN A 120 6.62 -8.51 19.12
N VAL A 121 6.18 -7.27 19.32
CA VAL A 121 4.81 -6.97 19.71
C VAL A 121 4.07 -6.40 18.52
N THR A 122 2.93 -6.99 18.19
CA THR A 122 1.99 -6.50 17.18
C THR A 122 0.72 -6.00 17.85
N VAL A 123 0.04 -5.11 17.18
CA VAL A 123 -1.16 -4.46 17.68
C VAL A 123 -2.35 -4.65 16.73
N THR A 124 -2.12 -5.29 15.61
CA THR A 124 -3.11 -5.42 14.53
C THR A 124 -3.59 -6.84 14.31
N ALA A 125 -2.99 -7.83 14.99
CA ALA A 125 -3.38 -9.23 14.86
C ALA A 125 -4.82 -9.46 15.29
N ASP A 126 -5.16 -8.94 16.46
CA ASP A 126 -6.48 -9.01 17.05
C ASP A 126 -6.91 -7.62 17.56
N THR A 127 -8.13 -7.21 17.26
CA THR A 127 -8.64 -5.91 17.68
C THR A 127 -8.56 -5.76 19.18
N GLY A 128 -8.00 -4.65 19.62
CA GLY A 128 -7.98 -4.27 21.02
C GLY A 128 -6.89 -4.94 21.85
N ARG A 129 -5.91 -5.63 21.27
CA ARG A 129 -4.81 -6.25 22.03
C ARG A 129 -3.44 -5.99 21.42
N ALA A 130 -2.45 -5.80 22.29
CA ALA A 130 -1.05 -5.92 21.92
C ALA A 130 -0.58 -7.33 22.25
N GLU A 131 0.03 -8.01 21.29
CA GLU A 131 0.37 -9.42 21.41
C GLU A 131 1.78 -9.72 20.92
N GLU A 132 2.40 -10.74 21.51
CA GLU A 132 3.69 -11.24 21.00
C GLU A 132 3.47 -11.98 19.67
N LYS A 133 4.22 -11.61 18.62
CA LYS A 133 4.15 -12.23 17.29
C LYS A 133 4.22 -13.76 17.29
N ASN A 134 5.00 -14.32 18.20
CA ASN A 134 5.20 -15.78 18.26
C ASN A 134 3.98 -16.55 18.78
N LEU A 135 3.05 -15.88 19.43
CA LEU A 135 1.85 -16.48 20.03
C LEU A 135 0.62 -16.38 19.15
N ILE A 136 0.65 -15.61 18.09
CA ILE A 136 -0.48 -15.44 17.15
C ILE A 136 -0.32 -16.31 15.91
N PRO A 137 -1.41 -16.89 15.37
CA PRO A 137 -1.29 -17.75 14.19
C PRO A 137 -0.96 -17.00 12.91
N GLN A 138 -1.33 -15.71 12.78
CA GLN A 138 -1.12 -14.90 11.59
C GLN A 138 0.35 -14.54 11.36
N GLN A 139 0.69 -14.29 10.10
CA GLN A 139 2.01 -13.79 9.71
C GLN A 139 1.99 -12.26 9.65
N ILE A 140 2.79 -11.61 10.48
CA ILE A 140 2.85 -10.15 10.58
C ILE A 140 4.29 -9.68 10.58
N ASN A 141 4.59 -8.71 9.71
CA ASN A 141 5.82 -7.92 9.77
C ASN A 141 5.54 -6.67 10.61
N VAL A 142 6.38 -6.39 11.58
CA VAL A 142 6.28 -5.18 12.41
C VAL A 142 7.57 -4.38 12.22
N ILE A 143 7.44 -3.21 11.61
CA ILE A 143 8.55 -2.28 11.37
C ILE A 143 8.40 -1.18 12.41
N SER A 144 9.27 -1.20 13.42
CA SER A 144 9.23 -0.24 14.53
C SER A 144 9.71 1.15 14.13
N GLN A 145 9.46 2.15 14.96
CA GLN A 145 9.94 3.53 14.78
C GLN A 145 11.47 3.58 14.63
N ASP A 146 12.21 2.80 15.40
CA ASP A 146 13.66 2.72 15.29
C ASP A 146 14.12 2.13 13.94
N SER A 147 13.43 1.07 13.47
CA SER A 147 13.69 0.49 12.14
C SER A 147 13.39 1.48 11.02
N ILE A 148 12.26 2.20 11.09
CA ILE A 148 11.92 3.29 10.16
C ILE A 148 13.02 4.35 10.14
N ALA A 149 13.49 4.73 11.32
CA ALA A 149 14.56 5.72 11.48
C ALA A 149 15.89 5.27 10.87
N GLN A 150 16.23 3.99 11.00
CA GLN A 150 17.51 3.45 10.53
C GLN A 150 17.54 3.17 9.03
N ARG A 151 16.39 2.92 8.39
CA ARG A 151 16.28 2.64 6.95
C ARG A 151 16.38 3.88 6.05
N THR A 152 16.44 5.08 6.61
CA THR A 152 16.65 6.37 5.91
C THR A 152 15.82 6.57 4.62
N SER A 153 14.60 6.03 4.57
CA SER A 153 13.77 5.97 3.36
C SER A 153 13.27 7.35 2.90
N GLY A 154 13.31 7.62 1.61
CA GLY A 154 12.83 8.88 1.01
C GLY A 154 11.31 8.99 0.98
N VAL A 155 10.58 7.89 0.83
CA VAL A 155 9.12 7.80 0.82
C VAL A 155 8.65 6.61 1.65
N LEU A 156 7.41 6.69 2.17
CA LEU A 156 6.90 5.69 3.12
C LEU A 156 6.95 4.24 2.60
N ALA A 157 6.60 4.00 1.34
CA ALA A 157 6.56 2.65 0.79
C ALA A 157 7.92 1.92 0.90
N GLN A 158 9.04 2.63 0.75
CA GLN A 158 10.39 2.06 0.84
C GLN A 158 10.73 1.47 2.23
N VAL A 159 10.02 1.88 3.27
CA VAL A 159 10.19 1.32 4.62
C VAL A 159 9.94 -0.20 4.64
N ALA A 160 9.14 -0.72 3.71
CA ALA A 160 8.79 -2.13 3.62
C ALA A 160 9.69 -2.97 2.69
N ASP A 161 10.68 -2.39 2.01
CA ASP A 161 11.55 -3.07 1.03
C ASP A 161 12.37 -4.24 1.61
N GLU A 162 12.64 -4.21 2.92
CA GLU A 162 13.41 -5.25 3.61
C GLU A 162 12.55 -6.36 4.22
N GLU A 163 11.23 -6.37 3.97
CA GLU A 163 10.31 -7.28 4.64
C GLU A 163 10.01 -8.53 3.81
N SER A 164 9.93 -9.69 4.48
CA SER A 164 9.57 -10.96 3.81
C SER A 164 8.12 -10.94 3.32
N GLY A 165 7.87 -11.55 2.16
CA GLY A 165 6.55 -11.64 1.55
C GLY A 165 6.00 -10.32 1.03
N VAL A 166 6.82 -9.26 1.02
CA VAL A 166 6.44 -7.90 0.63
C VAL A 166 7.27 -7.46 -0.56
N SER A 167 6.62 -6.89 -1.56
CA SER A 167 7.26 -6.21 -2.68
C SER A 167 6.58 -4.86 -2.91
N LEU A 168 7.19 -3.99 -3.71
CA LEU A 168 6.63 -2.67 -3.98
C LEU A 168 6.26 -2.52 -5.44
N GLN A 169 5.14 -1.87 -5.70
CA GLN A 169 4.86 -1.28 -7.00
C GLN A 169 5.32 0.17 -7.02
N ARG A 170 6.05 0.58 -8.08
CA ARG A 170 6.59 1.92 -8.23
C ARG A 170 6.61 2.34 -9.68
N THR A 171 5.62 3.09 -10.13
CA THR A 171 5.51 3.58 -11.52
C THR A 171 6.19 4.93 -11.75
N SER A 172 6.60 5.57 -10.67
CA SER A 172 7.43 6.78 -10.64
C SER A 172 7.99 6.95 -9.22
N PRO A 173 8.92 7.87 -8.95
CA PRO A 173 9.38 8.14 -7.59
C PRO A 173 8.26 8.57 -6.64
N THR A 174 7.19 9.18 -7.16
CA THR A 174 6.06 9.68 -6.37
C THR A 174 5.10 8.57 -5.93
N ILE A 175 5.03 7.48 -6.69
CA ILE A 175 4.07 6.40 -6.50
C ILE A 175 4.77 5.22 -5.83
N GLY A 176 4.21 4.76 -4.75
CA GLY A 176 4.62 3.54 -4.09
C GLY A 176 3.42 2.87 -3.44
N SER A 177 3.29 1.58 -3.64
CA SER A 177 2.27 0.74 -3.02
C SER A 177 2.89 -0.56 -2.55
N VAL A 178 2.43 -1.04 -1.41
CA VAL A 178 2.85 -2.32 -0.84
C VAL A 178 2.04 -3.43 -1.49
N LEU A 179 2.73 -4.44 -2.01
CA LEU A 179 2.16 -5.69 -2.48
C LEU A 179 2.51 -6.79 -1.48
N VAL A 180 1.55 -7.64 -1.17
CA VAL A 180 1.75 -8.78 -0.28
C VAL A 180 1.66 -10.06 -1.09
N ARG A 181 2.73 -10.87 -1.08
CA ARG A 181 2.84 -12.11 -1.87
C ARG A 181 2.54 -11.90 -3.38
N GLY A 182 2.80 -10.70 -3.90
CA GLY A 182 2.51 -10.31 -5.28
C GLY A 182 1.09 -9.83 -5.54
N LEU A 183 0.19 -9.85 -4.54
CA LEU A 183 -1.16 -9.34 -4.66
C LEU A 183 -1.21 -7.83 -4.42
N THR A 184 -2.00 -7.15 -5.23
CA THR A 184 -2.21 -5.69 -5.20
C THR A 184 -3.37 -5.27 -4.29
N GLU A 185 -4.25 -6.22 -3.96
CA GLU A 185 -5.43 -6.05 -3.14
C GLU A 185 -5.05 -6.09 -1.66
N VAL A 186 -4.45 -5.00 -1.22
CA VAL A 186 -3.96 -4.79 0.15
C VAL A 186 -4.72 -3.62 0.78
N GLY A 187 -5.42 -3.90 1.88
CA GLY A 187 -6.12 -2.87 2.64
C GLY A 187 -5.14 -1.97 3.40
N VAL A 188 -5.36 -0.65 3.40
CA VAL A 188 -4.53 0.31 4.13
C VAL A 188 -5.36 1.00 5.20
N TYR A 189 -4.80 1.07 6.40
CA TYR A 189 -5.43 1.67 7.59
C TYR A 189 -4.45 2.58 8.32
N VAL A 190 -4.98 3.63 8.94
CA VAL A 190 -4.23 4.52 9.84
C VAL A 190 -4.90 4.47 11.21
N ASP A 191 -4.17 4.03 12.23
CA ASP A 191 -4.68 3.85 13.59
C ASP A 191 -5.98 3.00 13.65
N GLY A 192 -6.09 1.99 12.77
CA GLY A 192 -7.26 1.12 12.64
C GLY A 192 -8.44 1.73 11.89
N ILE A 193 -8.32 2.95 11.36
CA ILE A 193 -9.32 3.62 10.52
C ILE A 193 -9.01 3.35 9.05
N ARG A 194 -10.02 2.96 8.27
CA ARG A 194 -9.88 2.67 6.84
C ARG A 194 -9.37 3.91 6.08
N TYR A 195 -8.24 3.73 5.40
CA TYR A 195 -7.59 4.74 4.56
C TYR A 195 -7.86 4.52 3.07
N SER A 196 -8.00 3.27 2.65
CA SER A 196 -8.44 2.89 1.31
C SER A 196 -9.85 3.40 1.03
N ASN A 197 -10.19 3.64 -0.22
CA ASN A 197 -11.53 4.04 -0.66
C ASN A 197 -11.95 3.28 -1.92
N SER A 198 -13.18 3.45 -2.37
CA SER A 198 -13.76 2.73 -3.51
C SER A 198 -13.23 3.14 -4.89
N THR A 199 -12.44 4.21 -5.00
CA THR A 199 -11.73 4.57 -6.23
C THR A 199 -10.27 4.14 -6.24
N GLN A 200 -9.84 3.42 -5.19
CA GLN A 200 -8.52 2.80 -5.15
C GLN A 200 -8.38 1.81 -6.32
N ARG A 201 -7.28 1.95 -7.04
CA ARG A 201 -6.95 1.05 -8.16
C ARG A 201 -6.01 -0.03 -7.64
N GLY A 202 -6.33 -1.29 -7.94
CA GLY A 202 -5.46 -2.40 -7.63
C GLY A 202 -4.03 -2.10 -8.08
N GLY A 203 -3.06 -2.21 -7.17
CA GLY A 203 -1.65 -1.99 -7.41
C GLY A 203 -1.18 -0.55 -7.62
N ILE A 204 -2.06 0.46 -7.62
CA ILE A 204 -1.64 1.87 -7.72
C ILE A 204 -2.34 2.68 -6.64
N ASN A 205 -1.72 2.73 -5.47
CA ASN A 205 -2.14 3.64 -4.42
C ASN A 205 -1.26 4.89 -4.44
N THR A 206 -1.76 5.95 -5.07
CA THR A 206 -1.04 7.21 -5.19
C THR A 206 -0.94 7.97 -3.86
N PHE A 207 -1.79 7.66 -2.89
CA PHE A 207 -1.91 8.39 -1.63
C PHE A 207 -1.09 7.78 -0.49
N PHE A 208 -0.61 6.53 -0.61
CA PHE A 208 0.14 5.85 0.45
C PHE A 208 1.35 6.66 0.92
N ASN A 209 2.13 7.20 -0.01
CA ASN A 209 3.33 7.99 0.28
C ASN A 209 3.05 9.39 0.86
N LEU A 210 1.79 9.83 0.93
CA LEU A 210 1.42 11.09 1.58
C LEU A 210 1.47 11.02 3.12
N ASN A 211 1.68 9.83 3.68
CA ASN A 211 1.93 9.66 5.10
C ASN A 211 3.43 9.85 5.41
N GLU A 212 3.73 10.60 6.47
CA GLU A 212 5.10 10.85 6.91
C GLU A 212 5.62 9.67 7.74
N ALA A 213 6.64 8.98 7.26
CA ALA A 213 7.18 7.78 7.90
C ALA A 213 7.68 8.05 9.33
N THR A 214 8.33 9.19 9.57
CA THR A 214 8.89 9.56 10.88
C THR A 214 7.82 9.94 11.91
N ALA A 215 6.57 10.17 11.49
CA ALA A 215 5.42 10.36 12.36
C ALA A 215 4.73 9.05 12.78
N LEU A 216 5.25 7.91 12.32
CA LEU A 216 4.73 6.58 12.65
C LEU A 216 5.54 5.94 13.79
N ARG A 217 4.81 5.29 14.70
CA ARG A 217 5.38 4.42 15.72
C ARG A 217 5.76 3.06 15.13
N SER A 218 4.92 2.54 14.24
CA SER A 218 5.17 1.30 13.51
C SER A 218 4.40 1.24 12.20
N VAL A 219 4.90 0.42 11.29
CA VAL A 219 4.15 -0.09 10.13
C VAL A 219 4.01 -1.59 10.33
N GLU A 220 2.78 -2.08 10.33
CA GLU A 220 2.48 -3.50 10.50
C GLU A 220 1.83 -4.04 9.24
N ILE A 221 2.37 -5.14 8.70
CA ILE A 221 1.92 -5.75 7.46
C ILE A 221 1.48 -7.18 7.74
N GLN A 222 0.18 -7.43 7.66
CA GLN A 222 -0.40 -8.77 7.73
C GLN A 222 -0.35 -9.41 6.34
N ARG A 223 0.17 -10.63 6.25
CA ARG A 223 0.42 -11.35 5.00
C ARG A 223 -0.64 -12.39 4.65
N SER A 224 -1.81 -12.26 5.18
CA SER A 224 -3.00 -13.04 4.84
C SER A 224 -4.24 -12.20 5.09
N PRO A 225 -5.38 -12.51 4.48
CA PRO A 225 -6.61 -11.78 4.72
C PRO A 225 -6.96 -11.69 6.21
N ASN A 226 -7.29 -10.48 6.66
CA ASN A 226 -7.99 -10.26 7.93
C ASN A 226 -9.27 -9.47 7.68
N THR A 227 -10.01 -9.90 6.66
CA THR A 227 -11.24 -9.25 6.23
C THR A 227 -12.36 -9.39 7.25
N ALA A 228 -12.26 -10.33 8.18
CA ALA A 228 -13.16 -10.38 9.32
C ALA A 228 -13.06 -9.15 10.20
N GLN A 229 -11.87 -8.62 10.43
CA GLN A 229 -11.67 -7.43 11.24
C GLN A 229 -11.76 -6.13 10.42
N PHE A 230 -11.26 -6.15 9.17
CA PHE A 230 -11.05 -4.96 8.35
C PHE A 230 -12.00 -4.84 7.14
N GLY A 231 -12.83 -5.84 6.88
CA GLY A 231 -13.79 -5.82 5.76
C GLY A 231 -13.14 -6.06 4.39
N SER A 232 -13.71 -5.48 3.34
CA SER A 232 -13.26 -5.61 1.96
C SER A 232 -11.86 -5.02 1.73
N ASP A 233 -11.26 -5.33 0.59
CA ASP A 233 -10.00 -4.82 0.03
C ASP A 233 -8.71 -5.52 0.49
N GLY A 234 -8.76 -6.40 1.48
CA GLY A 234 -7.58 -7.05 2.06
C GLY A 234 -7.38 -8.51 1.62
N LEU A 235 -7.56 -8.86 0.33
CA LEU A 235 -7.39 -10.24 -0.15
C LEU A 235 -5.95 -10.77 -0.03
N GLY A 236 -4.97 -9.90 -0.27
CA GLY A 236 -3.54 -10.22 -0.09
C GLY A 236 -3.07 -10.01 1.34
N GLY A 237 -3.73 -9.12 2.07
CA GLY A 237 -3.33 -8.72 3.42
C GLY A 237 -3.69 -7.27 3.74
N ASN A 238 -3.16 -6.77 4.86
CA ASN A 238 -3.43 -5.43 5.33
C ASN A 238 -2.16 -4.72 5.79
N VAL A 239 -2.10 -3.41 5.57
CA VAL A 239 -1.06 -2.52 6.10
C VAL A 239 -1.68 -1.57 7.11
N GLN A 240 -1.14 -1.57 8.32
CA GLN A 240 -1.51 -0.66 9.39
C GLN A 240 -0.40 0.36 9.61
N LEU A 241 -0.73 1.63 9.48
CA LEU A 241 0.12 2.75 9.82
C LEU A 241 -0.24 3.22 11.22
N ILE A 242 0.57 2.87 12.21
CA ILE A 242 0.34 3.23 13.60
C ILE A 242 1.07 4.53 13.90
N SER A 243 0.34 5.60 14.19
CA SER A 243 0.93 6.91 14.43
C SER A 243 1.55 7.04 15.82
N VAL A 244 2.52 7.93 15.95
CA VAL A 244 2.98 8.42 17.26
C VAL A 244 1.82 9.15 17.92
N GLN A 245 1.50 8.77 19.16
CA GLN A 245 0.35 9.32 19.90
C GLN A 245 0.80 10.38 20.92
N PRO A 246 0.01 11.45 21.11
CA PRO A 246 0.29 12.40 22.18
C PRO A 246 0.13 11.75 23.56
N GLN A 247 1.14 11.94 24.41
CA GLN A 247 1.15 11.39 25.76
C GLN A 247 0.32 12.27 26.71
N TYR A 248 -0.34 11.66 27.69
CA TYR A 248 -0.97 12.32 28.82
C TYR A 248 -0.77 11.49 30.09
N GLY A 249 -1.30 11.92 31.23
CA GLY A 249 -1.03 11.31 32.54
C GLY A 249 0.31 11.74 33.11
N LEU A 250 0.88 12.86 32.64
CA LEU A 250 2.16 13.40 33.10
C LEU A 250 1.97 14.44 34.19
N ALA A 251 2.72 14.30 35.28
CA ALA A 251 2.87 15.29 36.34
C ALA A 251 4.35 15.34 36.78
N PRO A 252 5.04 16.50 36.65
CA PRO A 252 4.58 17.72 36.00
C PRO A 252 4.35 17.57 34.49
N SER A 253 3.62 18.49 33.90
CA SER A 253 3.40 18.56 32.45
C SER A 253 4.74 18.77 31.71
N LYS A 254 4.86 18.17 30.52
CA LYS A 254 6.12 18.15 29.79
C LYS A 254 5.93 18.49 28.30
N TRP A 255 6.86 19.29 27.78
CA TRP A 255 7.09 19.44 26.34
C TRP A 255 8.15 18.47 25.86
N ASN A 256 7.95 17.90 24.69
CA ASN A 256 8.95 17.12 23.97
C ASN A 256 8.93 17.55 22.51
N GLY A 257 10.07 17.50 21.84
CA GLY A 257 10.16 17.80 20.43
C GLY A 257 11.20 16.94 19.73
N GLU A 258 10.99 16.74 18.42
CA GLU A 258 11.92 16.03 17.55
C GLU A 258 12.04 16.78 16.23
N ILE A 259 13.25 16.87 15.71
CA ILE A 259 13.54 17.39 14.38
C ILE A 259 14.32 16.31 13.64
N ASN A 260 13.84 15.94 12.47
CA ASN A 260 14.52 15.03 11.56
C ASN A 260 14.81 15.76 10.26
N THR A 261 16.00 15.60 9.73
CA THR A 261 16.36 16.03 8.37
C THR A 261 16.89 14.85 7.58
N LEU A 262 16.65 14.84 6.28
CA LEU A 262 17.08 13.79 5.37
C LEU A 262 17.65 14.44 4.10
N PHE A 263 18.81 13.94 3.69
CA PHE A 263 19.45 14.27 2.42
C PHE A 263 19.71 12.98 1.64
N GLY A 264 19.49 12.99 0.32
CA GLY A 264 19.79 11.89 -0.60
C GLY A 264 20.59 12.38 -1.79
N SER A 265 21.66 11.68 -2.16
CA SER A 265 22.57 12.10 -3.24
C SER A 265 22.09 11.69 -4.64
N SER A 266 21.43 10.52 -4.79
CA SER A 266 21.00 10.03 -6.12
C SER A 266 19.98 10.93 -6.79
N ASP A 267 19.12 11.56 -6.01
CA ASP A 267 18.08 12.49 -6.46
C ASP A 267 18.29 13.92 -5.94
N THR A 268 19.40 14.18 -5.25
CA THR A 268 19.66 15.44 -4.57
C THR A 268 18.49 15.93 -3.74
N SER A 269 17.79 14.96 -3.10
CA SER A 269 16.65 15.25 -2.25
C SER A 269 17.07 15.86 -0.93
N PHE A 270 16.20 16.74 -0.43
CA PHE A 270 16.33 17.30 0.90
C PHE A 270 14.94 17.48 1.51
N GLY A 271 14.86 17.21 2.79
CA GLY A 271 13.63 17.42 3.53
C GLY A 271 13.75 17.05 4.99
N GLY A 272 12.63 17.11 5.69
CA GLY A 272 12.58 16.76 7.10
C GLY A 272 11.21 16.98 7.69
N ASN A 273 11.12 16.72 8.99
CA ASN A 273 9.94 17.02 9.78
C ASN A 273 10.30 17.54 11.16
N GLY A 274 9.38 18.32 11.73
CA GLY A 274 9.40 18.76 13.12
C GLY A 274 8.16 18.24 13.83
N LEU A 275 8.36 17.52 14.93
CA LEU A 275 7.31 17.03 15.82
C LEU A 275 7.42 17.76 17.14
N LEU A 276 6.31 18.31 17.62
CA LEU A 276 6.19 18.96 18.92
C LEU A 276 5.01 18.35 19.67
N SER A 277 5.23 17.93 20.91
CA SER A 277 4.19 17.40 21.78
C SER A 277 4.20 18.03 23.16
N TYR A 278 3.02 18.16 23.74
CA TYR A 278 2.82 18.57 25.12
C TYR A 278 1.91 17.54 25.80
N GLY A 279 2.29 17.14 27.00
CA GLY A 279 1.52 16.24 27.84
C GLY A 279 1.28 16.79 29.23
N SER A 280 0.06 16.62 29.73
CA SER A 280 -0.36 16.95 31.10
C SER A 280 -1.09 15.76 31.72
N GLN A 281 -1.67 15.93 32.92
CA GLN A 281 -2.40 14.84 33.59
C GLN A 281 -3.63 14.34 32.81
N ARG A 282 -4.36 15.25 32.15
CA ARG A 282 -5.64 14.91 31.50
C ARG A 282 -5.64 15.03 30.00
N PHE A 283 -4.69 15.71 29.41
CA PHE A 283 -4.64 15.86 27.98
C PHE A 283 -3.21 15.84 27.44
N GLY A 284 -3.08 15.40 26.22
CA GLY A 284 -1.88 15.48 25.42
C GLY A 284 -2.21 16.00 24.04
N VAL A 285 -1.31 16.79 23.47
CA VAL A 285 -1.38 17.26 22.09
C VAL A 285 -0.06 16.98 21.38
N LEU A 286 -0.14 16.75 20.07
CA LEU A 286 1.00 16.51 19.19
C LEU A 286 0.75 17.19 17.86
N SER A 287 1.73 17.89 17.35
CA SER A 287 1.77 18.43 15.99
C SER A 287 3.01 17.97 15.28
N ASN A 288 2.87 17.55 14.03
CA ASN A 288 3.98 17.21 13.14
C ASN A 288 3.84 17.98 11.83
N LEU A 289 4.91 18.66 11.41
CA LEU A 289 5.00 19.33 10.11
C LEU A 289 6.16 18.72 9.35
N ALA A 290 5.93 18.34 8.10
CA ALA A 290 6.95 17.75 7.25
C ALA A 290 6.95 18.38 5.86
N GLY A 291 8.12 18.44 5.25
CA GLY A 291 8.31 18.88 3.88
C GLY A 291 9.56 18.28 3.27
N ARG A 292 9.47 17.94 1.98
CA ARG A 292 10.64 17.46 1.23
C ARG A 292 10.55 17.80 -0.25
N ARG A 293 11.69 18.02 -0.84
CA ARG A 293 11.90 18.11 -2.28
C ARG A 293 12.70 16.91 -2.75
N ILE A 294 12.17 16.17 -3.70
CA ILE A 294 12.88 15.12 -4.44
C ILE A 294 13.12 15.69 -5.83
N ASN A 295 14.37 15.67 -6.30
CA ASN A 295 14.72 16.15 -7.64
C ASN A 295 14.85 14.97 -8.61
N THR A 296 15.50 15.16 -9.74
CA THR A 296 15.66 14.13 -10.76
C THR A 296 16.55 12.99 -10.29
N VAL A 297 16.06 11.77 -10.42
CA VAL A 297 16.75 10.54 -9.98
C VAL A 297 17.85 10.18 -10.97
N ARG A 298 19.00 9.71 -10.46
CA ARG A 298 20.02 8.99 -11.22
C ARG A 298 19.81 7.50 -11.02
N SER A 299 19.53 6.76 -12.09
CA SER A 299 19.41 5.30 -12.07
C SER A 299 20.78 4.62 -11.96
N GLY A 300 20.82 3.33 -11.62
CA GLY A 300 22.05 2.56 -11.58
C GLY A 300 22.73 2.53 -12.94
N GLY A 301 24.04 2.77 -12.99
CA GLY A 301 24.78 2.96 -14.22
C GLY A 301 24.40 4.23 -15.01
N GLY A 302 23.47 5.05 -14.50
CA GLY A 302 22.97 6.26 -15.16
C GLY A 302 22.01 6.03 -16.33
N ILE A 303 21.53 4.80 -16.52
CA ILE A 303 20.70 4.37 -17.66
C ILE A 303 19.38 3.78 -17.17
N ASP A 304 18.27 4.14 -17.84
CA ASP A 304 16.99 3.44 -17.71
C ASP A 304 16.83 2.42 -18.84
N GLY A 305 16.95 1.15 -18.49
CA GLY A 305 16.83 0.03 -19.43
C GLY A 305 15.45 -0.15 -20.03
N HIS A 306 14.42 0.59 -19.56
CA HIS A 306 13.04 0.50 -20.05
C HIS A 306 12.55 1.82 -20.70
N SER A 307 13.42 2.80 -20.87
CA SER A 307 13.05 4.09 -21.46
C SER A 307 12.45 3.95 -22.86
N SER A 308 11.65 4.93 -23.28
CA SER A 308 11.14 5.01 -24.65
C SER A 308 12.23 5.03 -25.71
N ILE A 309 13.43 5.54 -25.36
CA ILE A 309 14.60 5.52 -26.24
C ILE A 309 15.12 4.10 -26.42
N THR A 310 15.29 3.36 -25.35
CA THR A 310 15.67 1.94 -25.42
C THR A 310 14.56 1.12 -26.07
N ARG A 311 13.32 1.34 -25.68
CA ARG A 311 12.17 0.57 -26.14
C ARG A 311 11.91 0.76 -27.65
N PHE A 312 11.96 1.99 -28.16
CA PHE A 312 11.64 2.29 -29.56
C PHE A 312 12.86 2.42 -30.46
N PHE A 313 14.03 2.81 -29.93
CA PHE A 313 15.22 3.01 -30.73
C PHE A 313 16.32 1.99 -30.48
N GLY A 314 16.20 1.12 -29.45
CA GLY A 314 17.25 0.17 -29.08
C GLY A 314 18.56 0.85 -28.71
N LEU A 315 18.49 2.04 -28.12
CA LEU A 315 19.61 2.85 -27.67
C LEU A 315 19.53 3.09 -26.17
N PRO A 316 20.64 3.32 -25.48
CA PRO A 316 20.62 3.68 -24.06
C PRO A 316 19.95 5.04 -23.85
N SER A 317 19.33 5.23 -22.68
CA SER A 317 18.57 6.47 -22.37
C SER A 317 19.44 7.70 -22.16
N ASP A 318 20.75 7.53 -21.90
CA ASP A 318 21.74 8.60 -21.67
C ASP A 318 21.94 9.50 -22.90
N ILE A 319 21.50 9.06 -24.08
CA ILE A 319 21.55 9.91 -25.29
C ILE A 319 20.71 11.18 -25.19
N ILE A 320 19.78 11.27 -24.23
CA ILE A 320 19.06 12.51 -23.92
C ILE A 320 19.89 13.52 -23.10
N GLY A 321 21.14 13.20 -22.85
CA GLY A 321 22.14 14.17 -22.44
C GLY A 321 22.43 14.30 -20.95
N ALA A 322 21.89 13.43 -20.07
CA ALA A 322 22.20 13.45 -18.66
C ALA A 322 22.09 12.05 -18.02
N ASP A 323 22.87 11.81 -16.98
CA ASP A 323 22.79 10.63 -16.13
C ASP A 323 21.57 10.68 -15.19
N ARG A 324 20.73 11.72 -15.28
CA ARG A 324 19.54 11.92 -14.48
C ARG A 324 18.27 11.79 -15.30
N LEU A 325 17.31 11.04 -14.77
CA LEU A 325 16.04 10.77 -15.41
C LEU A 325 15.13 11.99 -15.33
N PRO A 326 14.77 12.62 -16.47
CA PRO A 326 13.84 13.75 -16.46
C PRO A 326 12.45 13.30 -15.95
N ASP A 327 11.63 14.28 -15.53
CA ASP A 327 10.24 14.03 -15.11
C ASP A 327 10.09 13.15 -13.85
N THR A 328 11.14 13.08 -13.00
CA THR A 328 11.11 12.30 -11.75
C THR A 328 11.02 13.14 -10.49
N ALA A 329 11.11 14.47 -10.62
CA ALA A 329 11.09 15.40 -9.50
C ALA A 329 9.66 15.68 -8.98
N PHE A 330 9.52 15.92 -7.65
CA PHE A 330 8.27 16.36 -7.02
C PHE A 330 8.55 17.02 -5.67
N THR A 331 7.53 17.71 -5.13
CA THR A 331 7.54 18.26 -3.77
C THR A 331 6.40 17.64 -2.96
N GLN A 332 6.65 17.33 -1.70
CA GLN A 332 5.65 16.81 -0.78
C GLN A 332 5.71 17.55 0.55
N TYR A 333 4.56 17.86 1.13
CA TYR A 333 4.45 18.41 2.46
C TYR A 333 3.21 17.90 3.18
N SER A 334 3.28 17.86 4.51
CA SER A 334 2.19 17.42 5.35
C SER A 334 2.18 18.11 6.71
N GLY A 335 0.97 18.22 7.26
CA GLY A 335 0.74 18.64 8.63
C GLY A 335 -0.20 17.67 9.32
N THR A 336 0.12 17.27 10.54
CA THR A 336 -0.73 16.44 11.38
C THR A 336 -0.91 17.08 12.73
N PHE A 337 -2.14 17.08 13.24
CA PHE A 337 -2.47 17.49 14.60
C PHE A 337 -3.22 16.34 15.29
N GLN A 338 -2.85 16.06 16.53
CA GLN A 338 -3.48 15.01 17.34
C GLN A 338 -3.72 15.53 18.76
N MET A 339 -4.80 15.08 19.39
CA MET A 339 -5.13 15.36 20.77
C MET A 339 -5.73 14.12 21.43
N ASN A 340 -5.29 13.83 22.64
CA ASN A 340 -5.93 12.88 23.54
C ASN A 340 -6.40 13.62 24.79
N TYR A 341 -7.64 13.39 25.20
CA TYR A 341 -8.25 14.01 26.36
C TYR A 341 -8.96 12.96 27.24
N ALA A 342 -8.53 12.83 28.48
CA ALA A 342 -9.10 11.95 29.48
C ALA A 342 -9.75 12.80 30.58
N PRO A 343 -11.05 13.14 30.48
CA PRO A 343 -11.73 13.93 31.51
C PRO A 343 -11.75 13.24 32.86
N VAL A 344 -11.91 11.92 32.84
CA VAL A 344 -11.80 10.99 33.97
C VAL A 344 -11.04 9.74 33.52
N ALA A 345 -10.59 8.92 34.49
CA ALA A 345 -9.62 7.85 34.23
C ALA A 345 -10.10 6.77 33.25
N ASP A 346 -11.40 6.50 33.18
CA ASP A 346 -12.04 5.47 32.35
C ASP A 346 -12.57 5.98 31.00
N HIS A 347 -12.41 7.28 30.72
CA HIS A 347 -12.85 7.89 29.46
C HIS A 347 -11.66 8.48 28.69
N ASN A 348 -11.60 8.26 27.42
CA ASN A 348 -10.63 8.89 26.52
C ASN A 348 -11.31 9.36 25.25
N LEU A 349 -10.99 10.58 24.85
CA LEU A 349 -11.38 11.18 23.59
C LEU A 349 -10.12 11.46 22.78
N SER A 350 -9.99 10.84 21.62
CA SER A 350 -8.85 11.00 20.72
C SER A 350 -9.29 11.67 19.43
N PHE A 351 -8.61 12.73 19.06
CA PHE A 351 -8.80 13.45 17.80
C PHE A 351 -7.52 13.42 16.97
N ARG A 352 -7.64 13.20 15.67
CA ARG A 352 -6.57 13.35 14.69
C ARG A 352 -7.08 14.06 13.46
N TYR A 353 -6.28 14.96 12.92
CA TYR A 353 -6.43 15.53 11.58
C TYR A 353 -5.07 15.60 10.89
N GLN A 354 -5.05 15.21 9.63
CA GLN A 354 -3.88 15.25 8.75
C GLN A 354 -4.27 15.90 7.42
N ARG A 355 -3.43 16.83 6.99
CA ARG A 355 -3.43 17.37 5.64
C ARG A 355 -2.10 17.05 4.98
N SER A 356 -2.14 16.45 3.78
CA SER A 356 -0.93 16.16 3.02
C SER A 356 -1.14 16.51 1.56
N GLN A 357 -0.06 16.93 0.90
CA GLN A 357 -0.10 17.32 -0.50
C GLN A 357 1.21 16.96 -1.18
N GLN A 358 1.11 16.55 -2.45
CA GLN A 358 2.22 16.34 -3.35
C GLN A 358 1.97 17.12 -4.64
N ASP A 359 2.95 17.88 -5.08
CA ASP A 359 2.89 18.73 -6.26
C ASP A 359 3.97 18.38 -7.27
N GLY A 360 3.63 18.51 -8.57
CA GLY A 360 4.57 18.34 -9.67
C GLY A 360 4.98 16.90 -9.95
N GLY A 361 4.31 15.92 -9.35
CA GLY A 361 4.56 14.50 -9.62
C GLY A 361 4.17 14.13 -11.04
N LYS A 362 4.81 13.08 -11.60
CA LYS A 362 4.54 12.60 -12.95
C LYS A 362 4.55 11.09 -13.01
N ARG A 363 3.83 10.55 -13.99
CA ARG A 363 3.81 9.12 -14.34
C ARG A 363 4.99 8.83 -15.27
N TYR A 364 6.16 8.58 -14.69
CA TYR A 364 7.38 8.33 -15.46
C TYR A 364 7.25 7.17 -16.44
N ASP A 365 6.54 6.10 -16.04
CA ASP A 365 6.23 4.94 -16.87
C ASP A 365 5.42 5.24 -18.14
N GLN A 366 4.89 6.44 -18.28
CA GLN A 366 4.15 6.91 -19.48
C GLN A 366 4.92 7.95 -20.28
N LEU A 367 5.92 8.57 -19.69
CA LEU A 367 6.78 9.57 -20.32
C LEU A 367 8.02 8.91 -20.95
N LEU A 368 9.15 9.55 -20.88
CA LEU A 368 10.42 9.03 -21.43
C LEU A 368 10.86 7.70 -20.80
N GLY A 369 10.47 7.44 -19.57
CA GLY A 369 10.66 6.13 -18.94
C GLY A 369 9.73 5.02 -19.40
N GLY A 370 8.90 5.26 -20.41
CA GLY A 370 7.90 4.30 -20.90
C GLY A 370 7.45 4.50 -22.32
N ASP A 371 6.25 5.10 -22.53
CA ASP A 371 5.62 5.20 -23.85
C ASP A 371 6.05 6.42 -24.68
N GLY A 372 6.82 7.32 -24.12
CA GLY A 372 7.23 8.55 -24.79
C GLY A 372 6.12 9.59 -24.93
N ASN A 373 5.06 9.54 -24.11
CA ASN A 373 4.00 10.54 -24.07
C ASN A 373 4.56 11.93 -23.74
N LEU A 374 3.87 12.98 -24.17
CA LEU A 374 4.31 14.37 -23.90
C LEU A 374 3.93 14.81 -22.49
N LYS A 375 2.76 14.40 -22.00
CA LYS A 375 2.26 14.71 -20.65
C LYS A 375 1.68 13.47 -20.02
N ALA A 376 2.02 13.26 -18.76
CA ALA A 376 1.44 12.26 -17.88
C ALA A 376 1.65 12.75 -16.42
N ASP A 377 1.06 13.90 -16.11
CA ASP A 377 1.30 14.62 -14.88
C ASP A 377 0.31 14.14 -13.80
N LEU A 378 0.81 13.87 -12.62
CA LEU A 378 0.09 13.85 -11.36
C LEU A 378 0.26 15.23 -10.73
N ARG A 379 -0.47 16.21 -11.25
CA ARG A 379 -0.22 17.61 -11.00
C ARG A 379 -0.35 17.95 -9.53
N ASN A 380 -1.35 17.37 -8.89
CA ASN A 380 -1.63 17.59 -7.49
C ASN A 380 -2.31 16.36 -6.88
N LEU A 381 -1.72 15.84 -5.80
CA LEU A 381 -2.34 14.84 -4.92
C LEU A 381 -2.58 15.49 -3.57
N MET A 382 -3.81 15.43 -3.06
CA MET A 382 -4.17 16.01 -1.76
C MET A 382 -4.95 14.99 -0.93
N LEU A 383 -4.60 14.96 0.35
CA LEU A 383 -5.23 14.14 1.37
C LEU A 383 -5.70 15.03 2.51
N ASP A 384 -6.96 14.88 2.90
CA ASP A 384 -7.49 15.29 4.19
C ASP A 384 -7.99 14.04 4.90
N PHE A 385 -7.41 13.70 6.03
CA PHE A 385 -7.76 12.51 6.81
C PHE A 385 -7.90 12.86 8.28
N GLY A 386 -8.96 12.41 8.91
CA GLY A 386 -9.15 12.66 10.34
C GLY A 386 -10.16 11.74 10.98
N TYR A 387 -10.11 11.66 12.28
CA TYR A 387 -11.11 10.94 13.08
C TYR A 387 -11.29 11.56 14.46
N LEU A 388 -12.45 11.28 15.04
CA LEU A 388 -12.76 11.46 16.45
C LEU A 388 -13.11 10.09 17.02
N ARG A 389 -12.40 9.64 18.05
CA ARG A 389 -12.60 8.35 18.71
C ARG A 389 -12.92 8.57 20.18
N TYR A 390 -13.96 7.93 20.64
CA TYR A 390 -14.30 7.83 22.06
C TYR A 390 -14.02 6.40 22.53
N PHE A 391 -13.39 6.32 23.70
CA PHE A 391 -13.10 5.06 24.37
C PHE A 391 -13.56 5.14 25.83
N LYS A 392 -14.19 4.07 26.32
CA LYS A 392 -14.62 3.94 27.70
C LYS A 392 -14.33 2.53 28.22
N GLN A 393 -13.80 2.48 29.42
CA GLN A 393 -13.63 1.23 30.17
C GLN A 393 -14.87 0.97 31.06
N GLY A 394 -15.21 -0.33 31.24
CA GLY A 394 -16.30 -0.74 32.12
C GLY A 394 -17.66 -0.26 31.61
N VAL A 395 -18.22 -0.88 30.56
CA VAL A 395 -19.55 -0.56 30.03
C VAL A 395 -20.49 -1.74 30.24
N GLY A 396 -21.30 -1.68 31.29
CA GLY A 396 -22.17 -2.79 31.68
C GLY A 396 -21.37 -4.05 31.99
N SER A 397 -21.62 -5.13 31.25
CA SER A 397 -20.87 -6.40 31.37
C SER A 397 -19.60 -6.44 30.52
N PHE A 398 -19.33 -5.48 29.66
CA PHE A 398 -18.15 -5.40 28.81
C PHE A 398 -17.00 -4.67 29.49
N ASP A 399 -15.77 -5.07 29.18
CA ASP A 399 -14.56 -4.48 29.73
C ASP A 399 -14.22 -3.15 29.05
N ASN A 400 -14.43 -3.07 27.73
CA ASN A 400 -14.18 -1.85 26.97
C ASN A 400 -15.26 -1.62 25.90
N PHE A 401 -15.45 -0.34 25.61
CA PHE A 401 -16.23 0.15 24.46
C PHE A 401 -15.42 1.19 23.69
N SER A 402 -15.46 1.10 22.38
CA SER A 402 -14.92 2.11 21.50
C SER A 402 -15.88 2.44 20.37
N ALA A 403 -15.97 3.73 20.06
CA ALA A 403 -16.65 4.21 18.86
C ALA A 403 -15.83 5.32 18.20
N ASN A 404 -15.88 5.38 16.89
CA ASN A 404 -15.22 6.44 16.14
C ASN A 404 -16.06 6.90 14.96
N VAL A 405 -15.83 8.16 14.56
CA VAL A 405 -16.25 8.72 13.29
C VAL A 405 -15.02 9.22 12.56
N SER A 406 -15.00 9.05 11.24
CA SER A 406 -13.84 9.37 10.41
C SER A 406 -14.23 10.09 9.14
N TYR A 407 -13.28 10.86 8.64
CA TYR A 407 -13.35 11.60 7.39
C TYR A 407 -12.08 11.35 6.60
N ASN A 408 -12.21 11.00 5.32
CA ASN A 408 -11.10 10.81 4.40
C ASN A 408 -11.47 11.43 3.06
N SER A 409 -10.67 12.36 2.57
CA SER A 409 -10.86 12.97 1.25
C SER A 409 -9.56 12.90 0.47
N GLN A 410 -9.56 12.12 -0.58
CA GLN A 410 -8.43 11.94 -1.47
C GLN A 410 -8.74 12.61 -2.82
N ARG A 411 -7.89 13.55 -3.23
CA ARG A 411 -8.01 14.28 -4.50
C ARG A 411 -6.80 14.06 -5.38
N GLU A 412 -7.05 13.70 -6.63
CA GLU A 412 -6.04 13.56 -7.67
C GLU A 412 -6.38 14.48 -8.86
N GLU A 413 -5.40 15.19 -9.37
CA GLU A 413 -5.51 15.92 -10.65
C GLU A 413 -4.46 15.37 -11.61
N ARG A 414 -4.93 14.91 -12.78
CA ARG A 414 -4.09 14.36 -13.85
C ARG A 414 -4.19 15.17 -15.12
N ILE A 415 -3.05 15.32 -15.80
CA ILE A 415 -3.00 15.88 -17.15
C ILE A 415 -2.30 14.87 -18.04
N ASN A 416 -2.94 14.44 -19.12
CA ASN A 416 -2.38 13.48 -20.06
C ASN A 416 -2.41 14.03 -21.49
N GLN A 417 -1.34 13.72 -22.25
CA GLN A 417 -1.27 13.87 -23.69
C GLN A 417 -0.46 12.69 -24.22
N GLY A 418 -1.15 11.77 -24.88
CA GLY A 418 -0.61 10.45 -25.24
C GLY A 418 -0.18 10.31 -26.69
N GLY A 419 -0.27 9.08 -27.21
CA GLY A 419 -0.03 8.76 -28.62
C GLY A 419 1.44 8.80 -29.04
N GLN A 420 2.36 8.23 -28.24
CA GLN A 420 3.82 8.29 -28.47
C GLN A 420 4.32 9.72 -28.68
N GLY A 421 3.77 10.64 -27.88
CA GLY A 421 4.15 12.04 -27.88
C GLY A 421 3.59 12.86 -29.05
N ASN A 422 2.39 12.53 -29.53
CA ASN A 422 1.71 13.32 -30.54
C ASN A 422 1.35 14.73 -30.01
N PRO A 423 1.95 15.82 -30.52
CA PRO A 423 1.67 17.18 -30.05
C PRO A 423 0.25 17.67 -30.40
N LEU A 424 -0.38 17.04 -31.40
CA LEU A 424 -1.75 17.34 -31.83
C LEU A 424 -2.79 16.47 -31.07
N ALA A 425 -2.35 15.54 -30.23
CA ALA A 425 -3.28 14.78 -29.40
C ALA A 425 -3.94 15.68 -28.38
N ALA A 426 -5.23 15.47 -28.16
CA ALA A 426 -5.96 16.21 -27.14
C ALA A 426 -5.33 16.07 -25.75
N ILE A 427 -5.36 17.16 -24.98
CA ILE A 427 -4.86 17.21 -23.62
C ILE A 427 -6.03 16.96 -22.68
N THR A 428 -6.03 15.83 -21.97
CA THR A 428 -7.05 15.53 -20.96
C THR A 428 -6.63 16.05 -19.59
N ASN A 429 -7.60 16.62 -18.88
CA ASN A 429 -7.48 17.04 -17.50
C ASN A 429 -8.57 16.32 -16.69
N ASP A 430 -8.15 15.33 -15.90
CA ASP A 430 -9.01 14.55 -15.03
C ASP A 430 -8.84 15.02 -13.58
N LYS A 431 -9.94 15.42 -12.95
CA LYS A 431 -9.99 15.76 -11.53
C LYS A 431 -10.87 14.73 -10.81
N GLU A 432 -10.31 14.05 -9.86
CA GLU A 432 -11.02 13.05 -9.08
C GLU A 432 -10.90 13.36 -7.59
N ARG A 433 -12.00 13.41 -6.90
CA ARG A 433 -12.07 13.48 -5.44
C ARG A 433 -13.02 12.43 -4.93
N THR A 434 -12.52 11.55 -4.07
CA THR A 434 -13.34 10.62 -3.31
C THR A 434 -13.37 11.07 -1.86
N THR A 435 -14.56 11.29 -1.34
CA THR A 435 -14.81 11.69 0.04
C THR A 435 -15.51 10.55 0.76
N THR A 436 -14.89 10.04 1.82
CA THR A 436 -15.37 8.95 2.66
C THR A 436 -15.76 9.47 4.03
N TRP A 437 -16.97 9.17 4.49
CA TRP A 437 -17.37 9.26 5.88
C TRP A 437 -17.44 7.86 6.46
N GLY A 438 -16.86 7.67 7.63
CA GLY A 438 -16.84 6.38 8.31
C GLY A 438 -17.35 6.47 9.74
N ALA A 439 -17.92 5.36 10.20
CA ALA A 439 -18.24 5.14 11.61
C ALA A 439 -17.92 3.69 11.96
N ALA A 440 -17.32 3.45 13.12
CA ALA A 440 -17.05 2.10 13.60
C ALA A 440 -17.16 2.03 15.12
N PHE A 441 -17.48 0.85 15.62
CA PHE A 441 -17.52 0.57 17.05
C PHE A 441 -17.04 -0.84 17.35
N TYR A 442 -16.64 -1.08 18.58
CA TYR A 442 -16.54 -2.42 19.17
C TYR A 442 -16.75 -2.43 20.68
N LEU A 443 -17.07 -3.61 21.18
CA LEU A 443 -17.16 -3.99 22.58
C LEU A 443 -16.31 -5.24 22.79
N ASP A 444 -15.52 -5.28 23.82
CA ASP A 444 -14.76 -6.49 24.19
C ASP A 444 -15.02 -6.94 25.63
N LYS A 445 -14.81 -8.23 25.84
CA LYS A 445 -14.98 -8.89 27.13
C LYS A 445 -13.97 -9.98 27.31
N GLN A 446 -13.18 -9.88 28.38
CA GLN A 446 -12.36 -10.99 28.82
C GLN A 446 -13.10 -11.79 29.90
N PHE A 447 -13.28 -13.07 29.67
CA PHE A 447 -13.89 -13.97 30.64
C PHE A 447 -13.22 -15.35 30.61
N ALA A 448 -12.89 -15.91 31.78
CA ALA A 448 -12.15 -17.16 31.91
C ALA A 448 -10.89 -17.19 31.00
N ARG A 449 -10.90 -17.99 29.94
CA ARG A 449 -9.80 -18.16 28.98
C ARG A 449 -10.10 -17.55 27.61
N ASN A 450 -11.21 -16.82 27.48
CA ASN A 450 -11.65 -16.21 26.25
C ASN A 450 -11.41 -14.70 26.27
N ASN A 451 -11.14 -14.16 25.09
CA ASN A 451 -11.19 -12.73 24.84
C ASN A 451 -12.12 -12.48 23.67
N PHE A 452 -13.38 -12.24 23.99
CA PHE A 452 -14.45 -12.05 23.03
C PHE A 452 -14.59 -10.60 22.64
N LEU A 453 -14.84 -10.33 21.36
CA LEU A 453 -15.08 -9.02 20.82
C LEU A 453 -16.21 -9.08 19.78
N ILE A 454 -17.08 -8.07 19.81
CA ILE A 454 -18.07 -7.77 18.77
C ILE A 454 -17.86 -6.34 18.27
N GLY A 455 -17.90 -6.16 16.97
CA GLY A 455 -17.72 -4.85 16.36
C GLY A 455 -18.44 -4.71 15.02
N GLY A 456 -18.45 -3.49 14.52
CA GLY A 456 -19.05 -3.17 13.23
C GLY A 456 -18.55 -1.84 12.70
N ASP A 457 -18.68 -1.66 11.39
CA ASP A 457 -18.31 -0.45 10.70
C ASP A 457 -19.22 -0.14 9.52
N LEU A 458 -19.21 1.13 9.14
CA LEU A 458 -19.91 1.68 7.99
C LEU A 458 -19.05 2.76 7.35
N TYR A 459 -18.88 2.70 6.03
CA TYR A 459 -18.18 3.72 5.24
C TYR A 459 -19.05 4.12 4.05
N HIS A 460 -19.17 5.41 3.81
CA HIS A 460 -19.89 6.01 2.70
C HIS A 460 -18.92 6.84 1.85
N ASP A 461 -18.67 6.41 0.62
CA ASP A 461 -17.87 7.13 -0.36
C ASP A 461 -18.75 7.91 -1.31
N LYS A 462 -18.34 9.13 -1.64
CA LYS A 462 -18.92 9.96 -2.71
C LYS A 462 -17.84 10.48 -3.61
N VAL A 463 -18.03 10.31 -4.93
CA VAL A 463 -17.07 10.71 -5.95
C VAL A 463 -17.48 12.01 -6.62
N THR A 464 -16.51 12.90 -6.85
CA THR A 464 -16.61 14.06 -7.74
C THR A 464 -15.50 13.94 -8.78
N ALA A 465 -15.86 13.82 -10.06
CA ALA A 465 -14.92 13.48 -11.12
C ALA A 465 -15.21 14.26 -12.43
N PRO A 466 -14.99 15.59 -12.49
CA PRO A 466 -15.04 16.32 -13.76
C PRO A 466 -13.81 15.99 -14.61
N SER A 467 -14.04 15.81 -15.94
CA SER A 467 -12.98 15.57 -16.91
C SER A 467 -13.19 16.42 -18.17
N PHE A 468 -12.08 16.97 -18.66
CA PHE A 468 -12.07 17.88 -19.80
C PHE A 468 -10.99 17.47 -20.80
N SER A 469 -11.25 17.72 -22.06
CA SER A 469 -10.30 17.58 -23.17
C SER A 469 -10.10 18.91 -23.84
N THR A 470 -8.84 19.32 -24.02
CA THR A 470 -8.47 20.54 -24.73
C THR A 470 -7.82 20.16 -26.06
N ASP A 471 -8.33 20.63 -27.16
CA ASP A 471 -7.67 20.54 -28.47
C ASP A 471 -6.48 21.51 -28.48
N PRO A 472 -5.23 21.02 -28.66
CA PRO A 472 -4.05 21.89 -28.59
C PRO A 472 -3.93 22.85 -29.78
N ALA A 473 -4.60 22.60 -30.92
CA ALA A 473 -4.55 23.46 -32.11
C ALA A 473 -5.53 24.63 -32.00
N THR A 474 -6.74 24.38 -31.49
CA THR A 474 -7.83 25.40 -31.44
C THR A 474 -8.02 25.99 -30.05
N GLY A 475 -7.48 25.32 -28.98
CA GLY A 475 -7.77 25.69 -27.60
C GLY A 475 -9.18 25.31 -27.15
N THR A 476 -9.98 24.66 -27.98
CA THR A 476 -11.37 24.28 -27.67
C THR A 476 -11.38 23.26 -26.52
N VAL A 477 -12.17 23.55 -25.47
CA VAL A 477 -12.36 22.67 -24.31
C VAL A 477 -13.69 21.96 -24.42
N THR A 478 -13.67 20.63 -24.30
CA THR A 478 -14.86 19.78 -24.33
C THR A 478 -14.93 18.94 -23.05
N ILE A 479 -16.13 18.63 -22.61
CA ILE A 479 -16.36 17.67 -21.52
C ILE A 479 -16.16 16.26 -22.10
N VAL A 480 -15.40 15.43 -21.38
CA VAL A 480 -15.16 14.03 -21.76
C VAL A 480 -15.50 13.09 -20.60
N ARG A 481 -15.61 11.80 -20.91
CA ARG A 481 -15.87 10.76 -19.90
C ARG A 481 -14.75 10.77 -18.87
N PRO A 482 -15.06 11.00 -17.58
CA PRO A 482 -14.09 10.85 -16.50
C PRO A 482 -13.73 9.36 -16.29
N ARG A 483 -12.71 9.13 -15.50
CA ARG A 483 -12.21 7.77 -15.18
C ARG A 483 -13.15 6.98 -14.29
N VAL A 484 -13.97 7.67 -13.51
CA VAL A 484 -15.00 7.09 -12.64
C VAL A 484 -16.28 7.90 -12.77
N PRO A 485 -17.46 7.31 -12.55
CA PRO A 485 -18.73 8.04 -12.68
C PRO A 485 -18.81 9.22 -11.72
N ASN A 486 -19.05 10.41 -12.24
CA ASN A 486 -19.25 11.60 -11.40
C ASN A 486 -20.54 11.46 -10.59
N GLY A 487 -20.46 11.78 -9.29
CA GLY A 487 -21.57 11.66 -8.36
C GLY A 487 -21.85 10.23 -7.89
N ALA A 488 -21.07 9.24 -8.30
CA ALA A 488 -21.22 7.87 -7.81
C ALA A 488 -21.03 7.80 -6.30
N THR A 489 -21.77 6.86 -5.67
CA THR A 489 -21.66 6.53 -4.25
C THR A 489 -21.33 5.07 -4.07
N TYR A 490 -20.66 4.78 -2.96
CA TYR A 490 -20.29 3.42 -2.58
C TYR A 490 -20.34 3.28 -1.07
N ASP A 491 -21.16 2.34 -0.59
CA ASP A 491 -21.30 2.04 0.82
C ASP A 491 -20.66 0.71 1.14
N LEU A 492 -19.91 0.66 2.23
CA LEU A 492 -19.39 -0.56 2.83
C LEU A 492 -19.88 -0.66 4.26
N ALA A 493 -20.44 -1.79 4.64
CA ALA A 493 -20.87 -2.06 6.01
C ALA A 493 -20.52 -3.49 6.41
N GLY A 494 -20.28 -3.70 7.70
CA GLY A 494 -20.12 -5.03 8.22
C GLY A 494 -20.25 -5.10 9.73
N ILE A 495 -20.63 -6.28 10.20
CA ILE A 495 -20.62 -6.65 11.61
C ILE A 495 -19.78 -7.89 11.79
N TYR A 496 -19.00 -7.95 12.85
CA TYR A 496 -18.09 -9.07 13.09
C TYR A 496 -18.00 -9.46 14.56
N VAL A 497 -17.66 -10.71 14.76
CA VAL A 497 -17.32 -11.28 16.07
C VAL A 497 -15.93 -11.90 15.99
N GLN A 498 -15.22 -11.87 17.10
CA GLN A 498 -13.89 -12.44 17.25
C GLN A 498 -13.76 -13.05 18.65
N ASP A 499 -13.06 -14.17 18.73
CA ASP A 499 -12.67 -14.75 20.01
C ASP A 499 -11.22 -15.28 19.96
N VAL A 500 -10.54 -15.11 21.07
CA VAL A 500 -9.22 -15.68 21.32
C VAL A 500 -9.33 -16.56 22.57
N PHE A 501 -9.18 -17.87 22.38
CA PHE A 501 -9.36 -18.86 23.42
C PHE A 501 -8.04 -19.56 23.79
N GLU A 502 -7.59 -19.42 25.03
CA GLU A 502 -6.43 -20.12 25.57
C GLU A 502 -6.85 -21.47 26.16
N ALA A 503 -6.88 -22.51 25.34
CA ALA A 503 -7.26 -23.85 25.76
C ALA A 503 -6.32 -24.39 26.83
N ILE A 504 -5.01 -24.19 26.69
CA ILE A 504 -3.99 -24.46 27.67
C ILE A 504 -3.14 -23.21 27.82
N PRO A 505 -3.17 -22.51 28.98
CA PRO A 505 -2.45 -21.26 29.17
C PRO A 505 -0.96 -21.39 28.76
N ASN A 506 -0.47 -20.43 27.98
CA ASN A 506 0.89 -20.38 27.42
C ASN A 506 1.30 -21.57 26.52
N ARG A 507 0.38 -22.47 26.15
CA ARG A 507 0.70 -23.65 25.32
C ARG A 507 -0.19 -23.82 24.10
N VAL A 508 -1.52 -23.73 24.25
CA VAL A 508 -2.46 -23.95 23.14
C VAL A 508 -3.44 -22.82 23.09
N ARG A 509 -3.39 -22.08 22.01
CA ARG A 509 -4.24 -20.93 21.76
C ARG A 509 -4.95 -21.10 20.43
N PHE A 510 -6.24 -20.80 20.42
CA PHE A 510 -7.05 -20.68 19.23
C PHE A 510 -7.48 -19.23 19.04
N SER A 511 -7.57 -18.77 17.79
CA SER A 511 -8.20 -17.48 17.45
C SER A 511 -9.15 -17.69 16.30
N GLY A 512 -10.31 -17.05 16.36
CA GLY A 512 -11.31 -17.12 15.32
C GLY A 512 -12.05 -15.81 15.16
N SER A 513 -12.49 -15.50 13.93
CA SER A 513 -13.35 -14.36 13.65
C SER A 513 -14.26 -14.63 12.45
N LEU A 514 -15.45 -14.06 12.48
CA LEU A 514 -16.44 -14.13 11.43
C LEU A 514 -17.05 -12.75 11.21
N ARG A 515 -17.24 -12.36 9.95
CA ARG A 515 -17.84 -11.09 9.56
C ARG A 515 -18.86 -11.31 8.45
N TYR A 516 -19.99 -10.62 8.54
CA TYR A 516 -20.91 -10.40 7.44
C TYR A 516 -20.65 -9.05 6.82
N ASN A 517 -20.44 -9.01 5.50
CA ASN A 517 -20.12 -7.84 4.71
C ASN A 517 -21.25 -7.49 3.76
N VAL A 518 -21.49 -6.20 3.57
CA VAL A 518 -22.38 -5.65 2.55
C VAL A 518 -21.68 -4.50 1.85
N ALA A 519 -21.69 -4.49 0.52
CA ALA A 519 -21.24 -3.37 -0.30
C ALA A 519 -22.34 -2.97 -1.28
N THR A 520 -22.58 -1.68 -1.46
CA THR A 520 -23.53 -1.16 -2.45
C THR A 520 -22.90 -0.05 -3.28
N TYR A 521 -23.19 -0.08 -4.57
CA TYR A 521 -22.74 0.90 -5.55
C TYR A 521 -23.94 1.51 -6.23
N GLU A 522 -23.91 2.83 -6.43
CA GLU A 522 -24.91 3.55 -7.20
C GLU A 522 -24.23 4.63 -8.05
N SER A 523 -24.59 4.71 -9.34
CA SER A 523 -24.31 5.84 -10.23
C SER A 523 -25.59 6.28 -10.92
N SER A 524 -25.69 7.59 -11.23
CA SER A 524 -26.90 8.12 -11.89
C SER A 524 -26.53 8.90 -13.12
N ALA A 525 -27.21 8.60 -14.23
CA ALA A 525 -27.15 9.34 -15.49
C ALA A 525 -27.45 10.84 -15.29
N ALA A 526 -28.31 11.18 -14.33
CA ALA A 526 -28.64 12.58 -14.00
C ALA A 526 -27.43 13.36 -13.40
N ASN A 527 -26.49 12.66 -12.78
CA ASN A 527 -25.25 13.28 -12.26
C ASN A 527 -24.10 13.24 -13.28
N SER A 528 -24.30 12.56 -14.40
CA SER A 528 -23.31 12.41 -15.46
C SER A 528 -23.38 13.62 -16.43
N PRO A 529 -22.23 14.17 -16.87
CA PRO A 529 -22.23 15.16 -17.92
C PRO A 529 -22.87 14.61 -19.21
N MET A 530 -23.59 15.48 -19.92
CA MET A 530 -24.24 15.15 -21.19
C MET A 530 -23.32 15.55 -22.36
N VAL A 531 -23.09 14.62 -23.28
CA VAL A 531 -22.36 14.86 -24.52
C VAL A 531 -23.17 14.29 -25.69
N GLY A 532 -23.45 15.10 -26.71
CA GLY A 532 -24.28 14.69 -27.85
C GLY A 532 -25.69 14.24 -27.46
N GLY A 533 -26.27 14.81 -26.40
CA GLY A 533 -27.60 14.44 -25.88
C GLY A 533 -27.67 13.15 -25.09
N ARG A 534 -26.52 12.56 -24.72
CA ARG A 534 -26.46 11.30 -23.91
C ARG A 534 -25.59 11.50 -22.69
N PRO A 535 -25.91 10.86 -21.56
CA PRO A 535 -25.06 10.86 -20.38
C PRO A 535 -23.79 10.04 -20.65
N LEU A 536 -22.66 10.48 -20.11
CA LEU A 536 -21.37 9.79 -20.24
C LEU A 536 -21.30 8.48 -19.45
N PHE A 537 -22.13 8.34 -18.41
CA PHE A 537 -22.37 7.09 -17.68
C PHE A 537 -23.87 6.85 -17.54
N PRO A 538 -24.34 5.62 -17.70
CA PRO A 538 -25.74 5.26 -17.47
C PRO A 538 -26.09 5.23 -15.98
N ASP A 539 -27.40 5.08 -15.66
CA ASP A 539 -27.82 4.61 -14.36
C ASP A 539 -27.30 3.19 -14.14
N ASP A 540 -26.65 2.97 -13.01
CA ASP A 540 -26.11 1.65 -12.66
C ASP A 540 -26.12 1.46 -11.14
N SER A 541 -26.35 0.23 -10.69
CA SER A 541 -26.33 -0.12 -9.28
C SER A 541 -25.95 -1.59 -9.09
N ALA A 542 -25.22 -1.85 -8.01
CA ALA A 542 -24.83 -3.18 -7.63
C ALA A 542 -24.85 -3.37 -6.11
N ARG A 543 -25.16 -4.60 -5.67
CA ARG A 543 -25.10 -4.99 -4.26
C ARG A 543 -24.36 -6.30 -4.12
N PHE A 544 -23.42 -6.35 -3.19
CA PHE A 544 -22.58 -7.50 -2.90
C PHE A 544 -22.67 -7.83 -1.42
N GLU A 545 -22.79 -9.11 -1.12
CA GLU A 545 -22.86 -9.62 0.25
C GLU A 545 -22.03 -10.90 0.34
N ASP A 546 -21.26 -11.04 1.41
CA ASP A 546 -20.52 -12.29 1.67
C ASP A 546 -20.09 -12.37 3.13
N PHE A 547 -19.75 -13.59 3.55
CA PHE A 547 -19.08 -13.86 4.80
C PHE A 547 -17.57 -13.96 4.61
N SER A 548 -16.84 -13.32 5.48
CA SER A 548 -15.39 -13.47 5.58
C SER A 548 -15.01 -13.88 7.00
N GLY A 549 -13.90 -14.58 7.14
CA GLY A 549 -13.53 -15.06 8.46
C GLY A 549 -12.13 -15.65 8.50
N ARG A 550 -11.70 -15.99 9.69
CA ARG A 550 -10.45 -16.71 9.92
C ARG A 550 -10.59 -17.64 11.12
N ILE A 551 -9.77 -18.68 11.12
CA ILE A 551 -9.54 -19.55 12.26
C ILE A 551 -8.07 -19.93 12.28
N GLY A 552 -7.46 -19.90 13.45
CA GLY A 552 -6.07 -20.26 13.63
C GLY A 552 -5.78 -20.87 14.99
N ALA A 553 -4.67 -21.57 15.05
CA ALA A 553 -4.16 -22.15 16.27
C ALA A 553 -2.65 -21.96 16.40
N THR A 554 -2.18 -21.74 17.60
CA THR A 554 -0.75 -21.76 17.94
C THR A 554 -0.53 -22.76 19.07
N VAL A 555 0.45 -23.64 18.88
CA VAL A 555 0.83 -24.67 19.87
C VAL A 555 2.30 -24.48 20.23
N THR A 556 2.56 -24.18 21.49
CA THR A 556 3.92 -24.13 22.06
C THR A 556 4.30 -25.54 22.52
N VAL A 557 5.18 -26.20 21.78
CA VAL A 557 5.63 -27.56 22.05
C VAL A 557 6.73 -27.58 23.11
N LEU A 558 7.71 -26.70 22.93
CA LEU A 558 8.83 -26.47 23.86
C LEU A 558 8.99 -24.98 24.09
N ALA A 559 9.72 -24.60 25.14
CA ALA A 559 10.04 -23.19 25.38
C ALA A 559 10.68 -22.56 24.12
N GLY A 560 9.99 -21.60 23.54
CA GLY A 560 10.40 -20.90 22.31
C GLY A 560 10.04 -21.60 21.00
N LEU A 561 9.57 -22.85 20.98
CA LEU A 561 9.16 -23.56 19.75
C LEU A 561 7.63 -23.57 19.61
N ASN A 562 7.13 -22.88 18.59
CA ASN A 562 5.71 -22.76 18.28
C ASN A 562 5.41 -23.31 16.90
N PHE A 563 4.31 -24.05 16.79
CA PHE A 563 3.67 -24.40 15.53
C PHE A 563 2.39 -23.56 15.40
N ALA A 564 2.20 -22.95 14.25
CA ALA A 564 1.02 -22.16 13.99
C ALA A 564 0.36 -22.60 12.68
N VAL A 565 -0.96 -22.64 12.69
CA VAL A 565 -1.81 -22.81 11.51
C VAL A 565 -2.82 -21.68 11.46
N ASN A 566 -3.03 -21.11 10.30
CA ASN A 566 -4.01 -20.06 10.07
C ASN A 566 -4.73 -20.31 8.75
N TYR A 567 -6.05 -20.44 8.80
CA TYR A 567 -6.91 -20.40 7.62
C TYR A 567 -7.68 -19.09 7.64
N SER A 568 -7.76 -18.42 6.48
CA SER A 568 -8.53 -17.19 6.33
C SER A 568 -9.22 -17.14 4.98
N ARG A 569 -10.50 -16.75 5.00
CA ARG A 569 -11.30 -16.44 3.82
C ARG A 569 -11.44 -14.93 3.68
N GLY A 570 -10.91 -14.40 2.58
CA GLY A 570 -11.02 -13.01 2.20
C GLY A 570 -12.18 -12.76 1.25
N PHE A 571 -12.68 -11.53 1.24
CA PHE A 571 -13.75 -11.03 0.39
C PHE A 571 -13.37 -9.65 -0.13
N ARG A 572 -13.63 -9.41 -1.42
CA ARG A 572 -13.50 -8.08 -2.03
C ARG A 572 -14.69 -7.83 -2.96
N ALA A 573 -15.50 -6.85 -2.63
CA ALA A 573 -16.53 -6.36 -3.54
C ALA A 573 -15.88 -5.54 -4.66
N PRO A 574 -16.37 -5.64 -5.92
CA PRO A 574 -15.95 -4.76 -7.00
C PRO A 574 -16.14 -3.29 -6.60
N ASN A 575 -15.11 -2.49 -6.79
CA ASN A 575 -15.13 -1.07 -6.43
C ASN A 575 -15.61 -0.18 -7.61
N ILE A 576 -15.75 1.11 -7.39
CA ILE A 576 -16.22 2.07 -8.41
C ILE A 576 -15.35 2.02 -9.68
N THR A 577 -14.02 1.80 -9.55
CA THR A 577 -13.14 1.73 -10.72
C THR A 577 -13.36 0.49 -11.57
N SER A 578 -13.77 -0.61 -10.95
CA SER A 578 -14.12 -1.85 -11.66
C SER A 578 -15.51 -1.76 -12.29
N LEU A 579 -16.49 -1.24 -11.55
CA LEU A 579 -17.88 -1.14 -12.00
C LEU A 579 -18.08 -0.06 -13.07
N GLY A 580 -17.46 1.12 -12.92
CA GLY A 580 -17.62 2.24 -13.85
C GLY A 580 -16.83 2.13 -15.16
N GLY A 581 -15.82 1.23 -15.22
CA GLY A 581 -14.86 1.20 -16.33
C GLY A 581 -14.02 2.49 -16.40
N LEU A 582 -12.69 2.34 -16.44
CA LEU A 582 -11.77 3.48 -16.28
C LEU A 582 -11.62 4.38 -17.52
N GLY A 583 -12.34 4.13 -18.63
CA GLY A 583 -12.10 4.88 -19.88
C GLY A 583 -10.67 4.70 -20.39
N LEU A 584 -10.01 5.77 -20.78
CA LEU A 584 -8.63 5.71 -21.28
C LEU A 584 -7.65 5.49 -20.12
N VAL A 585 -6.94 4.37 -20.17
CA VAL A 585 -5.86 4.02 -19.25
C VAL A 585 -4.58 3.68 -20.03
N GLY A 586 -3.51 3.43 -19.30
CA GLY A 586 -2.22 3.17 -19.92
C GLY A 586 -2.13 1.96 -20.85
N VAL A 587 -3.03 1.00 -20.71
CA VAL A 587 -3.05 -0.23 -21.52
C VAL A 587 -4.12 -0.20 -22.61
N GLY A 588 -5.01 0.79 -22.64
CA GLY A 588 -6.08 0.90 -23.64
C GLY A 588 -7.32 1.62 -23.13
N TYR A 589 -8.41 1.53 -23.86
CA TYR A 589 -9.71 2.06 -23.46
C TYR A 589 -10.54 0.99 -22.77
N GLN A 590 -11.02 1.28 -21.57
CA GLN A 590 -11.81 0.35 -20.76
C GLN A 590 -13.28 0.78 -20.70
N VAL A 591 -14.18 -0.19 -20.84
CA VAL A 591 -15.62 -0.03 -20.69
C VAL A 591 -16.12 -0.84 -19.50
N SER A 592 -17.25 -0.42 -18.94
CA SER A 592 -17.98 -1.16 -17.91
C SER A 592 -18.79 -2.31 -18.52
N THR A 593 -19.24 -3.26 -17.71
CA THR A 593 -20.16 -4.30 -18.15
C THR A 593 -21.52 -3.73 -18.58
N SER A 594 -21.94 -2.63 -17.97
CA SER A 594 -23.16 -1.90 -18.35
C SER A 594 -23.05 -1.20 -19.71
N ASP A 595 -21.85 -0.74 -20.13
CA ASP A 595 -21.63 -0.15 -21.46
C ASP A 595 -21.82 -1.16 -22.61
N VAL A 596 -21.69 -2.47 -22.35
CA VAL A 596 -21.77 -3.54 -23.37
C VAL A 596 -23.02 -4.40 -23.22
N ALA A 597 -23.94 -4.03 -22.34
CA ALA A 597 -25.18 -4.77 -22.11
C ALA A 597 -25.99 -4.89 -23.42
N GLY A 598 -26.42 -6.12 -23.75
CA GLY A 598 -27.21 -6.41 -24.94
C GLY A 598 -26.43 -6.42 -26.27
N MET A 599 -25.12 -6.20 -26.28
CA MET A 599 -24.30 -6.20 -27.50
C MET A 599 -23.76 -7.58 -27.91
N GLY A 600 -24.11 -8.66 -27.20
CA GLY A 600 -23.55 -10.01 -27.43
C GLY A 600 -22.06 -10.12 -27.12
N ALA A 601 -21.59 -9.32 -26.17
CA ALA A 601 -20.19 -9.23 -25.79
C ALA A 601 -19.67 -10.52 -25.13
N THR A 602 -18.47 -10.95 -25.54
CA THR A 602 -17.74 -12.06 -24.93
C THR A 602 -16.34 -11.61 -24.48
N ILE A 603 -15.77 -12.37 -23.56
CA ILE A 603 -14.45 -12.13 -23.00
C ILE A 603 -13.39 -12.68 -23.96
N GLY A 604 -12.36 -11.89 -24.25
CA GLY A 604 -11.20 -12.33 -25.05
C GLY A 604 -10.24 -13.22 -24.27
N THR A 605 -9.49 -14.07 -24.98
CA THR A 605 -8.46 -14.95 -24.38
C THR A 605 -7.28 -14.19 -23.81
N THR A 606 -7.01 -12.97 -24.29
CA THR A 606 -5.89 -12.12 -23.87
C THR A 606 -6.35 -10.65 -23.73
N GLY A 607 -5.49 -9.81 -23.20
CA GLY A 607 -5.71 -8.35 -23.08
C GLY A 607 -5.17 -7.54 -24.26
N ASP A 608 -4.95 -8.12 -25.44
CA ASP A 608 -4.37 -7.48 -26.61
C ASP A 608 -5.17 -7.76 -27.90
N ALA A 609 -4.69 -7.25 -29.05
CA ALA A 609 -5.36 -7.38 -30.34
C ALA A 609 -5.38 -8.80 -30.92
N SER A 610 -4.59 -9.74 -30.39
CA SER A 610 -4.59 -11.14 -30.80
C SER A 610 -5.71 -11.97 -30.17
N ALA A 611 -6.44 -11.40 -29.20
CA ALA A 611 -7.51 -12.06 -28.47
C ALA A 611 -8.56 -12.68 -29.41
N ALA A 612 -8.91 -13.92 -29.12
CA ALA A 612 -10.06 -14.61 -29.70
C ALA A 612 -11.17 -14.69 -28.64
N SER A 613 -12.41 -14.91 -29.06
CA SER A 613 -13.50 -15.11 -28.10
C SER A 613 -13.31 -16.40 -27.30
N THR A 614 -13.47 -16.30 -25.98
CA THR A 614 -13.54 -17.47 -25.09
C THR A 614 -14.90 -18.16 -25.13
N GLY A 615 -15.91 -17.55 -25.78
CA GLY A 615 -17.32 -17.97 -25.73
C GLY A 615 -18.02 -17.58 -24.41
N VAL A 616 -17.30 -17.06 -23.41
CA VAL A 616 -17.87 -16.63 -22.14
C VAL A 616 -18.44 -15.21 -22.29
N ALA A 617 -19.73 -15.05 -21.98
CA ALA A 617 -20.40 -13.76 -22.06
C ALA A 617 -19.84 -12.78 -21.00
N VAL A 618 -19.81 -11.49 -21.33
CA VAL A 618 -19.53 -10.42 -20.36
C VAL A 618 -20.78 -10.27 -19.47
N LEU A 619 -20.62 -10.60 -18.20
CA LEU A 619 -21.68 -10.56 -17.18
C LEU A 619 -21.38 -9.48 -16.14
N PRO A 620 -22.40 -9.02 -15.37
CA PRO A 620 -22.17 -8.15 -14.22
C PRO A 620 -21.11 -8.74 -13.26
N LEU A 621 -20.24 -7.87 -12.72
CA LEU A 621 -19.16 -8.29 -11.86
C LEU A 621 -19.68 -8.93 -10.56
N ARG A 622 -18.96 -9.93 -10.08
CA ARG A 622 -19.15 -10.59 -8.79
C ARG A 622 -17.97 -10.27 -7.87
N SER A 623 -18.16 -10.51 -6.59
CA SER A 623 -17.09 -10.38 -5.58
C SER A 623 -15.95 -11.37 -5.84
N GLU A 624 -14.75 -10.92 -5.57
CA GLU A 624 -13.58 -11.80 -5.54
C GLU A 624 -13.44 -12.41 -4.15
N THR A 625 -12.94 -13.63 -4.08
CA THR A 625 -12.68 -14.34 -2.83
C THR A 625 -11.27 -14.91 -2.81
N SER A 626 -10.70 -15.04 -1.62
CA SER A 626 -9.43 -15.76 -1.44
C SER A 626 -9.52 -16.69 -0.24
N ASP A 627 -9.14 -17.95 -0.42
CA ASP A 627 -8.98 -18.93 0.64
C ASP A 627 -7.48 -19.15 0.88
N ASN A 628 -7.00 -18.84 2.07
CA ASN A 628 -5.59 -18.84 2.42
C ASN A 628 -5.33 -19.82 3.55
N LEU A 629 -4.29 -20.63 3.43
CA LEU A 629 -3.78 -21.50 4.48
C LEU A 629 -2.29 -21.24 4.69
N ASP A 630 -1.93 -20.85 5.91
CA ASP A 630 -0.55 -20.65 6.36
C ASP A 630 -0.19 -21.71 7.40
N LEU A 631 0.98 -22.33 7.24
CA LEU A 631 1.57 -23.27 8.18
C LEU A 631 2.95 -22.73 8.58
N SER A 632 3.21 -22.59 9.89
CA SER A 632 4.44 -21.96 10.36
C SER A 632 5.10 -22.75 11.48
N ILE A 633 6.42 -22.75 11.42
CA ILE A 633 7.30 -23.22 12.49
C ILE A 633 8.12 -22.02 12.96
N ARG A 634 8.03 -21.71 14.24
CA ARG A 634 8.72 -20.57 14.85
C ARG A 634 9.54 -21.05 16.02
N TYR A 635 10.82 -20.72 16.01
CA TYR A 635 11.71 -21.01 17.13
C TYR A 635 12.41 -19.75 17.59
N ARG A 636 12.33 -19.48 18.88
CA ARG A 636 12.93 -18.31 19.47
C ARG A 636 13.59 -18.64 20.81
N ASN A 637 14.82 -18.15 20.94
CA ASN A 637 15.54 -18.11 22.21
C ASN A 637 16.34 -16.81 22.34
N ARG A 638 17.27 -16.71 23.27
CA ARG A 638 18.10 -15.51 23.48
C ARG A 638 18.99 -15.15 22.27
N ARG A 639 19.36 -16.11 21.43
CA ARG A 639 20.30 -15.94 20.32
C ARG A 639 19.68 -16.15 18.94
N PHE A 640 18.61 -16.90 18.88
CA PHE A 640 17.95 -17.27 17.63
C PHE A 640 16.50 -16.78 17.62
N ASP A 641 16.09 -16.20 16.51
CA ASP A 641 14.69 -16.03 16.14
C ASP A 641 14.54 -16.53 14.71
N VAL A 642 13.77 -17.59 14.51
CA VAL A 642 13.58 -18.23 13.19
C VAL A 642 12.09 -18.44 12.96
N ASN A 643 11.61 -18.07 11.79
CA ASN A 643 10.26 -18.32 11.34
C ASN A 643 10.28 -18.86 9.91
N LEU A 644 9.76 -20.07 9.71
CA LEU A 644 9.51 -20.68 8.41
C LEU A 644 8.00 -20.81 8.23
N THR A 645 7.49 -20.29 7.11
CA THR A 645 6.07 -20.35 6.76
C THR A 645 5.91 -20.89 5.36
N GLY A 646 5.11 -21.95 5.20
CA GLY A 646 4.55 -22.37 3.92
C GLY A 646 3.13 -21.86 3.77
N PHE A 647 2.74 -21.45 2.58
CA PHE A 647 1.38 -20.96 2.34
C PHE A 647 0.80 -21.44 1.01
N THR A 648 -0.53 -21.49 0.95
CA THR A 648 -1.29 -21.63 -0.29
C THR A 648 -2.47 -20.65 -0.28
N VAL A 649 -2.79 -20.11 -1.46
CA VAL A 649 -3.89 -19.18 -1.70
C VAL A 649 -4.66 -19.66 -2.91
N GLU A 650 -5.96 -19.87 -2.76
CA GLU A 650 -6.93 -20.06 -3.86
C GLU A 650 -7.66 -18.73 -4.04
N TYR A 651 -7.43 -18.06 -5.17
CA TYR A 651 -8.02 -16.77 -5.48
C TYR A 651 -9.06 -16.95 -6.58
N GLY A 652 -10.33 -16.90 -6.22
CA GLY A 652 -11.46 -17.17 -7.09
C GLY A 652 -12.19 -15.92 -7.55
N ASP A 653 -12.89 -16.04 -8.69
CA ASP A 653 -13.67 -14.97 -9.32
C ASP A 653 -12.84 -13.69 -9.59
N THR A 654 -11.54 -13.85 -9.88
CA THR A 654 -10.61 -12.72 -10.05
C THR A 654 -11.07 -11.79 -11.16
N ILE A 655 -11.19 -10.50 -10.86
CA ILE A 655 -11.54 -9.46 -11.84
C ILE A 655 -10.30 -9.10 -12.64
N VAL A 656 -10.26 -9.57 -13.87
CA VAL A 656 -9.16 -9.32 -14.80
C VAL A 656 -9.61 -8.43 -15.96
N ARG A 657 -8.63 -7.78 -16.61
CA ARG A 657 -8.84 -6.99 -17.83
C ARG A 657 -8.56 -7.85 -19.03
N GLN A 658 -9.58 -8.02 -19.86
CA GLN A 658 -9.48 -8.78 -21.10
C GLN A 658 -9.99 -7.95 -22.27
N THR A 659 -9.58 -8.30 -23.49
CA THR A 659 -10.10 -7.69 -24.69
C THR A 659 -11.58 -7.96 -24.83
N LEU A 660 -12.35 -6.92 -25.11
CA LEU A 660 -13.76 -7.00 -25.46
C LEU A 660 -13.91 -7.59 -26.86
N ILE A 661 -14.62 -8.68 -26.98
CA ILE A 661 -14.98 -9.31 -28.27
C ILE A 661 -16.47 -9.09 -28.54
N LEU A 662 -16.79 -8.50 -29.67
CA LEU A 662 -18.16 -8.28 -30.11
C LEU A 662 -18.45 -9.09 -31.39
N PRO A 663 -19.73 -9.39 -31.70
CA PRO A 663 -20.14 -9.96 -32.99
C PRO A 663 -19.65 -9.07 -34.14
N GLN A 664 -19.40 -9.66 -35.30
CA GLN A 664 -18.96 -8.91 -36.48
C GLN A 664 -20.03 -7.92 -36.94
N GLY A 665 -19.57 -6.74 -37.46
CA GLY A 665 -20.46 -5.75 -38.06
C GLY A 665 -20.88 -4.64 -37.09
N VAL A 666 -20.17 -4.46 -35.96
CA VAL A 666 -20.48 -3.40 -34.98
C VAL A 666 -19.75 -2.05 -35.23
N VAL A 667 -18.97 -1.96 -36.32
CA VAL A 667 -18.30 -0.70 -36.68
C VAL A 667 -19.33 0.40 -36.91
N GLY A 668 -19.12 1.57 -36.33
CA GLY A 668 -20.06 2.70 -36.32
C GLY A 668 -21.04 2.70 -35.15
N GLN A 669 -21.18 1.61 -34.43
CA GLN A 669 -21.99 1.58 -33.19
C GLN A 669 -21.30 2.31 -32.05
N GLN A 670 -22.11 2.77 -31.09
CA GLN A 670 -21.63 3.40 -29.87
C GLN A 670 -21.21 2.35 -28.84
N LEU A 671 -20.09 2.60 -28.17
CA LEU A 671 -19.55 1.79 -27.11
C LEU A 671 -19.16 2.71 -25.93
N GLY A 672 -20.02 2.79 -24.94
CA GLY A 672 -19.89 3.82 -23.92
C GLY A 672 -19.92 5.23 -24.53
N SER A 673 -18.90 6.05 -24.28
CA SER A 673 -18.77 7.40 -24.83
C SER A 673 -18.02 7.48 -26.18
N GLN A 674 -17.67 6.35 -26.78
CA GLN A 674 -16.88 6.28 -28.02
C GLN A 674 -17.65 5.58 -29.12
N THR A 675 -17.29 5.87 -30.39
CA THR A 675 -17.79 5.13 -31.56
C THR A 675 -16.74 4.09 -31.97
N ILE A 676 -17.16 2.86 -32.23
CA ILE A 676 -16.29 1.81 -32.77
C ILE A 676 -15.81 2.18 -34.17
N THR A 677 -14.51 2.38 -34.32
CA THR A 677 -13.90 2.80 -35.60
C THR A 677 -13.43 1.65 -36.45
N SER A 678 -13.06 0.55 -35.84
CA SER A 678 -12.64 -0.67 -36.54
C SER A 678 -12.87 -1.91 -35.70
N GLN A 679 -12.92 -3.07 -36.34
CA GLN A 679 -13.05 -4.39 -35.76
C GLN A 679 -12.14 -5.35 -36.50
N ASN A 680 -11.39 -6.20 -35.80
CA ASN A 680 -10.57 -7.21 -36.43
C ASN A 680 -11.35 -8.50 -36.71
N ALA A 681 -10.71 -9.48 -37.39
CA ALA A 681 -11.31 -10.75 -37.75
C ALA A 681 -11.79 -11.59 -36.54
N ASN A 682 -11.15 -11.41 -35.39
CA ASN A 682 -11.49 -12.12 -34.14
C ASN A 682 -12.62 -11.44 -33.37
N GLY A 683 -13.11 -10.28 -33.83
CA GLY A 683 -14.18 -9.53 -33.13
C GLY A 683 -13.70 -8.49 -32.12
N ALA A 684 -12.38 -8.31 -31.93
CA ALA A 684 -11.84 -7.25 -31.08
C ALA A 684 -12.11 -5.88 -31.73
N VAL A 685 -12.59 -4.93 -30.94
CA VAL A 685 -13.02 -3.60 -31.38
C VAL A 685 -12.07 -2.50 -30.94
N PHE A 686 -12.01 -1.44 -31.75
CA PHE A 686 -11.13 -0.29 -31.51
C PHE A 686 -11.94 1.02 -31.56
N VAL A 687 -11.48 1.99 -30.77
CA VAL A 687 -12.11 3.33 -30.66
C VAL A 687 -11.06 4.43 -30.84
N PRO A 688 -11.44 5.66 -31.22
CA PRO A 688 -10.47 6.73 -31.47
C PRO A 688 -9.56 7.07 -30.30
N ALA A 689 -10.02 6.81 -29.08
CA ALA A 689 -9.29 7.14 -27.87
C ALA A 689 -8.03 6.28 -27.65
N SER A 690 -7.91 5.11 -28.31
CA SER A 690 -6.82 4.15 -28.09
C SER A 690 -6.44 3.40 -29.35
N THR A 691 -5.15 3.17 -29.55
CA THR A 691 -4.63 2.28 -30.60
C THR A 691 -4.68 0.80 -30.19
N SER A 692 -4.86 0.52 -28.90
CA SER A 692 -5.09 -0.81 -28.36
C SER A 692 -6.58 -1.18 -28.44
N PRO A 693 -6.93 -2.47 -28.47
CA PRO A 693 -8.33 -2.89 -28.46
C PRO A 693 -9.03 -2.40 -27.18
N VAL A 694 -10.33 -2.32 -27.25
CA VAL A 694 -11.16 -2.01 -26.07
C VAL A 694 -11.10 -3.16 -25.08
N LEU A 695 -10.94 -2.84 -23.82
CA LEU A 695 -10.86 -3.77 -22.71
C LEU A 695 -12.14 -3.72 -21.85
N VAL A 696 -12.50 -4.86 -21.29
CA VAL A 696 -13.56 -4.98 -20.31
C VAL A 696 -13.02 -5.68 -19.04
N GLN A 697 -13.52 -5.30 -17.87
CA GLN A 697 -13.25 -6.03 -16.63
C GLN A 697 -14.28 -7.14 -16.48
N ALA A 698 -13.81 -8.35 -16.15
CA ALA A 698 -14.66 -9.52 -15.99
C ALA A 698 -14.09 -10.47 -14.94
N ASN A 699 -14.97 -11.20 -14.22
CA ASN A 699 -14.57 -12.32 -13.40
C ASN A 699 -14.19 -13.50 -14.32
N PHE A 700 -12.92 -13.64 -14.61
CA PHE A 700 -12.43 -14.61 -15.60
C PHE A 700 -11.17 -15.35 -15.14
N GLY A 701 -10.67 -15.14 -13.95
CA GLY A 701 -9.47 -15.80 -13.44
C GLY A 701 -9.74 -16.61 -12.18
N ASP A 702 -9.19 -17.82 -12.14
CA ASP A 702 -9.02 -18.60 -10.91
C ASP A 702 -7.55 -18.85 -10.72
N THR A 703 -6.98 -18.23 -9.70
CA THR A 703 -5.53 -18.28 -9.46
C THR A 703 -5.22 -19.14 -8.25
N ARG A 704 -4.29 -20.06 -8.40
CA ARG A 704 -3.65 -20.76 -7.28
C ARG A 704 -2.26 -20.18 -7.06
N MET A 705 -1.99 -19.80 -5.82
CA MET A 705 -0.66 -19.37 -5.38
C MET A 705 -0.17 -20.27 -4.26
N LYS A 706 1.12 -20.55 -4.26
CA LYS A 706 1.81 -21.28 -3.18
C LYS A 706 3.21 -20.73 -3.01
N GLY A 707 3.75 -20.82 -1.81
CA GLY A 707 5.08 -20.31 -1.58
C GLY A 707 5.63 -20.62 -0.20
N ALA A 708 6.83 -20.12 0.02
CA ALA A 708 7.52 -20.23 1.29
C ALA A 708 8.18 -18.91 1.67
N GLU A 709 8.17 -18.62 2.94
CA GLU A 709 8.77 -17.43 3.55
C GLU A 709 9.65 -17.87 4.72
N PHE A 710 10.87 -17.40 4.73
CA PHE A 710 11.83 -17.70 5.77
C PHE A 710 12.39 -16.42 6.36
N ASN A 711 12.42 -16.30 7.68
CA ASN A 711 13.03 -15.19 8.40
C ASN A 711 13.93 -15.75 9.48
N PHE A 712 15.09 -15.15 9.67
CA PHE A 712 15.96 -15.51 10.75
C PHE A 712 16.72 -14.30 11.31
N GLU A 713 17.02 -14.38 12.58
CA GLU A 713 17.96 -13.50 13.29
C GLU A 713 18.82 -14.37 14.20
N TYR A 714 20.13 -14.19 14.11
CA TYR A 714 21.09 -14.94 14.92
C TYR A 714 22.16 -14.04 15.51
N ARG A 715 22.19 -13.96 16.82
CA ARG A 715 23.24 -13.29 17.58
C ARG A 715 24.32 -14.31 17.96
N PHE A 716 25.37 -14.39 17.15
CA PHE A 716 26.45 -15.37 17.35
C PHE A 716 27.46 -14.90 18.42
N VAL A 717 27.63 -13.59 18.62
CA VAL A 717 28.34 -12.94 19.74
C VAL A 717 27.52 -11.74 20.21
N ASP A 718 27.71 -11.27 21.42
CA ASP A 718 26.86 -10.26 22.07
C ASP A 718 26.71 -8.95 21.27
N ASN A 719 27.73 -8.58 20.47
CA ASN A 719 27.74 -7.37 19.68
C ASN A 719 27.45 -7.59 18.18
N TRP A 720 27.35 -8.85 17.73
CA TRP A 720 27.18 -9.18 16.32
C TRP A 720 25.88 -9.93 16.07
N THR A 721 25.11 -9.45 15.14
CA THR A 721 23.88 -10.08 14.70
C THR A 721 23.87 -10.25 13.20
N VAL A 722 23.57 -11.45 12.72
CA VAL A 722 23.20 -11.69 11.33
C VAL A 722 21.70 -11.91 11.26
N ALA A 723 21.02 -11.27 10.33
CA ALA A 723 19.60 -11.46 10.11
C ALA A 723 19.28 -11.42 8.62
N GLY A 724 18.18 -12.07 8.25
CA GLY A 724 17.76 -12.04 6.87
C GLY A 724 16.41 -12.70 6.67
N ASN A 725 15.96 -12.58 5.43
CA ASN A 725 14.73 -13.24 4.98
C ASN A 725 14.86 -13.74 3.56
N TYR A 726 13.96 -14.64 3.20
CA TYR A 726 13.80 -15.15 1.85
C TYR A 726 12.32 -15.38 1.58
N SER A 727 11.89 -15.06 0.36
CA SER A 727 10.51 -15.20 -0.08
C SER A 727 10.46 -15.83 -1.48
N TYR A 728 9.56 -16.78 -1.64
CA TYR A 728 9.27 -17.43 -2.90
C TYR A 728 7.77 -17.55 -3.08
N VAL A 729 7.28 -17.10 -4.25
CA VAL A 729 5.88 -17.21 -4.65
C VAL A 729 5.80 -17.85 -6.04
N PHE A 730 4.98 -18.87 -6.15
CA PHE A 730 4.60 -19.47 -7.42
C PHE A 730 3.10 -19.27 -7.61
N ALA A 731 2.69 -18.78 -8.77
CA ALA A 731 1.27 -18.61 -9.10
C ALA A 731 0.97 -19.15 -10.50
N GLU A 732 -0.22 -19.71 -10.66
CA GLU A 732 -0.75 -20.21 -11.93
C GLU A 732 -2.27 -19.97 -12.01
N ASP A 733 -2.74 -19.67 -13.19
CA ASP A 733 -4.14 -19.77 -13.52
C ASP A 733 -4.55 -21.24 -13.56
N ARG A 734 -5.64 -21.63 -12.87
CA ARG A 734 -6.01 -23.04 -12.69
C ARG A 734 -6.54 -23.69 -13.95
N VAL A 735 -6.97 -22.91 -14.94
CA VAL A 735 -7.53 -23.39 -16.19
C VAL A 735 -6.44 -23.52 -17.27
N THR A 736 -5.62 -22.47 -17.40
CA THR A 736 -4.62 -22.41 -18.46
C THR A 736 -3.24 -22.94 -18.03
N HIS A 737 -2.99 -23.04 -16.73
CA HIS A 737 -1.69 -23.34 -16.11
C HIS A 737 -0.58 -22.34 -16.49
N LEU A 738 -0.95 -21.17 -17.00
CA LEU A 738 -0.05 -20.07 -17.33
C LEU A 738 0.07 -19.09 -16.16
N PRO A 739 1.05 -18.18 -16.17
CA PRO A 739 1.12 -17.08 -15.20
C PRO A 739 -0.19 -16.25 -15.21
N PRO A 740 -0.78 -15.97 -14.05
CA PRO A 740 -2.07 -15.29 -13.98
C PRO A 740 -1.95 -13.79 -14.28
N ASN A 741 -3.00 -13.20 -14.86
CA ASN A 741 -3.11 -11.78 -15.14
C ASN A 741 -3.56 -10.98 -13.90
N LEU A 742 -2.74 -10.89 -12.86
CA LEU A 742 -3.09 -10.23 -11.59
C LEU A 742 -2.83 -8.71 -11.59
N GLY A 743 -2.18 -8.16 -12.58
CA GLY A 743 -1.78 -6.75 -12.58
C GLY A 743 -0.59 -6.47 -11.65
N GLY A 744 -0.29 -5.17 -11.44
CA GLY A 744 0.76 -4.77 -10.51
C GLY A 744 2.21 -5.01 -10.98
N GLY A 745 2.41 -5.61 -12.14
CA GLY A 745 3.72 -5.95 -12.68
C GLY A 745 4.11 -7.42 -12.50
N GLY A 746 3.11 -8.28 -12.31
CA GLY A 746 3.26 -9.74 -12.24
C GLY A 746 3.66 -10.28 -10.87
N ILE A 747 3.81 -11.60 -10.82
CA ILE A 747 4.25 -12.29 -9.61
C ILE A 747 5.74 -12.03 -9.39
N PRO A 748 6.18 -11.61 -8.19
CA PRO A 748 7.58 -11.37 -7.92
C PRO A 748 8.39 -12.68 -8.04
N PRO A 749 9.63 -12.61 -8.53
CA PRO A 749 10.55 -13.74 -8.46
C PRO A 749 10.92 -14.04 -6.99
N GLN A 750 11.72 -15.06 -6.76
CA GLN A 750 12.34 -15.24 -5.45
C GLN A 750 13.18 -14.00 -5.08
N PHE A 751 13.07 -13.55 -3.84
CA PHE A 751 13.84 -12.41 -3.35
C PHE A 751 14.19 -12.60 -1.87
N GLY A 752 15.17 -11.84 -1.42
CA GLY A 752 15.62 -11.90 -0.04
C GLY A 752 16.48 -10.72 0.36
N PHE A 753 16.62 -10.57 1.66
CA PHE A 753 17.43 -9.57 2.31
C PHE A 753 18.35 -10.24 3.33
N LEU A 754 19.61 -9.80 3.38
CA LEU A 754 20.59 -10.27 4.34
C LEU A 754 21.33 -9.09 4.95
N ARG A 755 21.56 -9.10 6.26
CA ARG A 755 22.33 -8.07 6.96
C ARG A 755 23.24 -8.65 8.04
N LEU A 756 24.39 -8.02 8.19
CA LEU A 756 25.35 -8.28 9.26
C LEU A 756 25.57 -6.98 10.04
N ARG A 757 25.18 -6.98 11.31
CA ARG A 757 25.23 -5.80 12.17
C ARG A 757 26.22 -5.97 13.32
N TYR A 758 27.01 -4.93 13.52
CA TYR A 758 27.85 -4.75 14.69
C TYR A 758 27.30 -3.61 15.54
N GLN A 759 26.91 -3.89 16.76
CA GLN A 759 26.37 -2.92 17.72
C GLN A 759 26.85 -3.25 19.13
N PRO A 760 27.94 -2.65 19.63
CA PRO A 760 28.40 -2.85 20.99
C PRO A 760 27.42 -2.29 22.03
N VAL A 761 27.15 -3.03 23.10
CA VAL A 761 26.19 -2.66 24.16
C VAL A 761 26.56 -1.37 24.86
N SER A 762 27.86 -1.06 24.99
CA SER A 762 28.37 0.11 25.72
C SER A 762 28.61 1.35 24.85
N THR A 763 28.37 1.26 23.52
CA THR A 763 28.73 2.32 22.59
C THR A 763 27.51 3.03 22.01
N ARG A 764 27.75 4.23 21.50
CA ARG A 764 26.73 5.10 20.89
C ARG A 764 26.66 4.94 19.38
N PHE A 765 27.27 3.87 18.82
CA PHE A 765 27.28 3.63 17.38
C PHE A 765 26.84 2.20 17.02
N TRP A 766 26.37 2.05 15.84
CA TRP A 766 26.13 0.78 15.16
C TRP A 766 26.57 0.87 13.71
N ILE A 767 26.94 -0.25 13.11
CA ILE A 767 27.24 -0.37 11.69
C ILE A 767 26.66 -1.66 11.15
N GLU A 768 26.17 -1.64 9.91
CA GLU A 768 25.50 -2.75 9.28
C GLU A 768 25.86 -2.82 7.80
N ALA A 769 26.36 -3.97 7.35
CA ALA A 769 26.45 -4.30 5.93
C ALA A 769 25.20 -5.09 5.55
N TYR A 770 24.62 -4.79 4.39
CA TYR A 770 23.43 -5.49 3.93
C TYR A 770 23.43 -5.76 2.43
N SER A 771 22.61 -6.71 2.01
CA SER A 771 22.39 -7.04 0.62
C SER A 771 20.91 -7.28 0.37
N ASN A 772 20.41 -6.74 -0.73
CA ASN A 772 19.07 -6.99 -1.26
C ASN A 772 19.21 -7.75 -2.58
N VAL A 773 18.59 -8.92 -2.69
CA VAL A 773 18.74 -9.81 -3.84
C VAL A 773 17.38 -10.21 -4.39
N ALA A 774 17.27 -10.28 -5.71
CA ALA A 774 16.11 -10.84 -6.40
C ALA A 774 16.55 -11.70 -7.58
N GLY A 775 15.86 -12.81 -7.80
CA GLY A 775 16.02 -13.64 -8.99
C GLY A 775 15.45 -12.96 -10.24
N GLY A 776 15.69 -13.54 -11.41
CA GLY A 776 15.03 -13.10 -12.63
C GLY A 776 13.53 -13.38 -12.58
N GLN A 777 12.71 -12.47 -13.12
CA GLN A 777 11.28 -12.65 -13.33
C GLN A 777 11.08 -13.16 -14.77
N ASP A 778 10.89 -14.47 -14.91
CA ASP A 778 10.72 -15.16 -16.20
C ASP A 778 9.29 -15.68 -16.43
N ARG A 779 8.44 -15.60 -15.40
CA ARG A 779 7.04 -16.00 -15.46
C ARG A 779 6.14 -14.77 -15.63
N LEU A 780 6.11 -14.25 -16.87
CA LEU A 780 5.30 -13.10 -17.26
C LEU A 780 3.97 -13.56 -17.85
N SER A 781 2.87 -12.96 -17.41
CA SER A 781 1.55 -13.13 -18.03
C SER A 781 1.46 -12.36 -19.36
N THR A 782 0.42 -12.63 -20.16
CA THR A 782 0.17 -11.86 -21.38
C THR A 782 -0.04 -10.37 -21.13
N LEU A 783 -0.63 -10.02 -19.99
CA LEU A 783 -0.79 -8.64 -19.57
C LEU A 783 0.56 -7.98 -19.17
N ASP A 784 1.44 -8.74 -18.50
CA ASP A 784 2.74 -8.24 -18.08
C ASP A 784 3.66 -7.96 -19.30
N ILE A 785 3.63 -8.82 -20.33
CA ILE A 785 4.39 -8.63 -21.57
C ILE A 785 4.06 -7.31 -22.25
N THR A 786 2.80 -6.83 -22.15
CA THR A 786 2.35 -5.56 -22.72
C THR A 786 2.52 -4.38 -21.76
N ASP A 787 2.69 -4.64 -20.47
CA ASP A 787 2.84 -3.61 -19.46
C ASP A 787 4.28 -3.03 -19.47
N ARG A 788 4.39 -1.71 -19.60
CA ARG A 788 5.70 -1.02 -19.60
C ARG A 788 6.44 -1.08 -18.27
N ARG A 789 5.78 -1.46 -17.18
CA ARG A 789 6.44 -1.72 -15.89
C ARG A 789 7.29 -2.98 -15.92
N THR A 790 6.93 -3.97 -16.72
CA THR A 790 7.63 -5.25 -16.84
C THR A 790 8.48 -5.36 -18.10
N GLY A 791 8.30 -4.48 -19.07
CA GLY A 791 9.11 -4.51 -20.28
C GLY A 791 8.43 -3.88 -21.48
N GLY A 792 7.11 -3.93 -21.52
CA GLY A 792 6.26 -3.34 -22.55
C GLY A 792 6.55 -3.81 -23.98
N ALA A 793 5.58 -4.45 -24.60
CA ALA A 793 5.68 -4.76 -26.02
C ALA A 793 5.75 -3.47 -26.86
N ARG A 794 6.38 -3.56 -28.03
CA ARG A 794 6.46 -2.47 -29.02
C ARG A 794 6.21 -3.01 -30.40
N THR A 795 5.67 -2.15 -31.28
CA THR A 795 5.41 -2.44 -32.69
C THR A 795 6.23 -1.49 -33.57
N ARG A 796 6.44 -1.85 -34.85
CA ARG A 796 7.09 -0.96 -35.81
C ARG A 796 6.26 0.33 -36.02
N THR A 797 4.92 0.24 -35.97
CA THR A 797 4.03 1.40 -35.98
C THR A 797 4.25 2.34 -34.79
N GLN A 798 4.47 1.81 -33.58
CA GLN A 798 4.78 2.62 -32.41
C GLN A 798 6.17 3.28 -32.51
N ILE A 799 7.17 2.56 -33.04
CA ILE A 799 8.49 3.13 -33.36
C ILE A 799 8.37 4.31 -34.30
N GLN A 800 7.59 4.15 -35.40
CA GLN A 800 7.32 5.23 -36.35
C GLN A 800 6.66 6.43 -35.70
N ASN A 801 5.61 6.18 -34.90
CA ASN A 801 4.87 7.24 -34.24
C ASN A 801 5.75 8.03 -33.28
N TYR A 802 6.52 7.35 -32.44
CA TYR A 802 7.44 7.99 -31.49
C TYR A 802 8.53 8.77 -32.25
N PHE A 803 9.13 8.19 -33.29
CA PHE A 803 10.17 8.80 -34.10
C PHE A 803 9.70 10.16 -34.67
N ARG A 804 8.52 10.17 -35.29
CA ARG A 804 7.97 11.36 -35.93
C ARG A 804 7.40 12.39 -34.96
N ARG A 805 6.94 11.97 -33.81
CA ARG A 805 6.17 12.76 -32.82
C ARG A 805 6.98 13.07 -31.57
N GLY A 806 6.93 12.21 -30.55
CA GLY A 806 7.53 12.46 -29.25
C GLY A 806 9.03 12.70 -29.30
N ALA A 807 9.75 11.92 -30.09
CA ALA A 807 11.19 12.10 -30.28
C ALA A 807 11.53 13.41 -31.03
N CYS A 808 10.73 13.74 -32.06
CA CYS A 808 10.91 14.99 -32.78
C CYS A 808 10.64 16.22 -31.88
N VAL A 809 9.54 16.21 -31.13
CA VAL A 809 9.20 17.32 -30.22
C VAL A 809 10.29 17.51 -29.14
N ARG A 810 10.96 16.45 -28.75
CA ARG A 810 12.07 16.48 -27.78
C ARG A 810 13.46 16.73 -28.39
N GLY A 811 13.53 16.95 -29.70
CA GLY A 811 14.80 17.18 -30.36
C GLY A 811 15.71 15.96 -30.49
N LEU A 812 15.17 14.74 -30.45
CA LEU A 812 15.93 13.50 -30.67
C LEU A 812 15.98 13.09 -32.14
N THR A 813 14.98 13.52 -32.94
CA THR A 813 14.92 13.34 -34.38
C THR A 813 14.71 14.69 -35.07
N THR A 814 15.21 14.82 -36.27
CA THR A 814 14.93 16.03 -37.10
C THR A 814 13.48 16.01 -37.58
N PRO A 815 12.83 17.16 -37.77
CA PRO A 815 11.53 17.24 -38.44
C PRO A 815 11.57 16.60 -39.85
N GLY A 816 10.44 16.08 -40.28
CA GLY A 816 10.31 15.51 -41.63
C GLY A 816 10.26 16.57 -42.74
N THR A 817 9.85 16.16 -43.92
CA THR A 817 9.89 16.96 -45.15
C THR A 817 9.10 18.28 -45.09
N THR A 818 8.08 18.38 -44.22
CA THR A 818 7.31 19.62 -43.99
C THR A 818 7.93 20.56 -42.99
N GLY A 819 9.03 20.19 -42.34
CA GLY A 819 9.62 20.93 -41.22
C GLY A 819 8.83 20.88 -39.93
N ILE A 820 7.75 20.06 -39.84
CA ILE A 820 6.86 19.92 -38.69
C ILE A 820 6.96 18.50 -38.14
N CYS A 821 6.99 18.38 -36.81
CA CYS A 821 6.92 17.09 -36.13
C CYS A 821 5.60 16.38 -36.46
N GLY A 822 5.67 15.08 -36.76
CA GLY A 822 4.54 14.27 -37.24
C GLY A 822 4.61 13.92 -38.72
N SER A 823 5.32 14.70 -39.55
CA SER A 823 5.51 14.42 -40.96
C SER A 823 6.49 13.25 -41.24
N ALA A 824 6.43 12.72 -42.44
CA ALA A 824 7.38 11.69 -42.90
C ALA A 824 8.77 12.28 -43.17
N GLY A 825 9.78 11.46 -43.11
CA GLY A 825 11.19 11.87 -43.27
C GLY A 825 11.84 12.19 -41.91
N GLY A 826 12.97 12.86 -41.93
CA GLY A 826 13.78 13.13 -40.77
C GLY A 826 14.74 11.98 -40.44
N THR A 827 15.67 12.28 -39.56
CA THR A 827 16.72 11.32 -39.11
C THR A 827 16.85 11.39 -37.60
N LEU A 828 17.25 10.25 -37.01
CA LEU A 828 17.65 10.16 -35.58
C LEU A 828 18.99 10.89 -35.42
N ILE A 829 19.03 11.94 -34.59
CA ILE A 829 20.22 12.81 -34.48
C ILE A 829 21.44 12.03 -33.99
N ALA A 830 21.26 11.11 -33.03
CA ALA A 830 22.36 10.37 -32.43
C ALA A 830 23.07 9.42 -33.41
N THR A 831 22.39 8.88 -34.43
CA THR A 831 22.93 7.87 -35.36
C THR A 831 22.86 8.23 -36.82
N GLY A 832 22.12 9.30 -37.19
CA GLY A 832 21.85 9.65 -38.57
C GLY A 832 20.83 8.74 -39.30
N GLU A 833 20.30 7.73 -38.61
CA GLU A 833 19.38 6.74 -39.18
C GLU A 833 18.02 7.36 -39.55
N THR A 834 17.50 6.96 -40.68
CA THR A 834 16.11 7.20 -41.08
C THR A 834 15.16 6.32 -40.23
N GLN A 835 13.88 6.67 -40.19
CA GLN A 835 12.85 5.91 -39.52
C GLN A 835 12.86 4.41 -39.91
N ALA A 836 12.98 4.13 -41.21
CA ALA A 836 12.96 2.76 -41.75
C ALA A 836 14.21 1.95 -41.28
N GLN A 837 15.37 2.60 -41.21
CA GLN A 837 16.59 1.97 -40.69
C GLN A 837 16.44 1.65 -39.20
N VAL A 838 15.91 2.55 -38.40
CA VAL A 838 15.62 2.28 -36.97
C VAL A 838 14.64 1.11 -36.80
N GLN A 839 13.54 1.10 -37.59
CA GLN A 839 12.56 -0.01 -37.53
C GLN A 839 13.20 -1.35 -37.91
N ASN A 840 14.07 -1.37 -38.95
CA ASN A 840 14.74 -2.59 -39.40
C ASN A 840 15.87 -3.03 -38.47
N ARG A 841 16.49 -2.14 -37.74
CA ARG A 841 17.46 -2.48 -36.70
C ARG A 841 16.80 -3.04 -35.44
N VAL A 842 15.69 -2.42 -35.00
CA VAL A 842 15.02 -2.76 -33.73
C VAL A 842 14.07 -3.95 -33.89
N LEU A 843 13.23 -3.97 -34.93
CA LEU A 843 12.23 -5.01 -35.23
C LEU A 843 12.24 -5.36 -36.71
N PRO A 844 13.27 -6.07 -37.26
CA PRO A 844 13.27 -6.48 -38.67
C PRO A 844 12.15 -7.49 -38.95
N ILE A 845 11.42 -7.30 -40.06
CA ILE A 845 10.39 -8.24 -40.50
C ILE A 845 11.05 -9.57 -40.83
N GLY A 846 10.45 -10.68 -40.40
CA GLY A 846 10.97 -12.03 -40.56
C GLY A 846 11.94 -12.50 -39.44
N ALA A 847 12.35 -11.62 -38.53
CA ALA A 847 13.17 -12.01 -37.37
C ALA A 847 12.31 -12.50 -36.20
N VAL A 848 12.88 -13.40 -35.40
CA VAL A 848 12.33 -13.81 -34.10
C VAL A 848 13.06 -13.04 -33.02
N ILE A 849 12.33 -12.21 -32.26
CA ILE A 849 12.87 -11.36 -31.19
C ILE A 849 12.08 -11.64 -29.90
N ASN A 850 12.76 -12.00 -28.83
CA ASN A 850 12.17 -12.37 -27.54
C ASN A 850 10.99 -13.36 -27.69
N GLY A 851 11.18 -14.39 -28.56
CA GLY A 851 10.20 -15.43 -28.81
C GLY A 851 9.07 -15.08 -29.79
N VAL A 852 9.03 -13.87 -30.33
CA VAL A 852 7.97 -13.41 -31.26
C VAL A 852 8.53 -13.21 -32.68
N LEU A 853 7.91 -13.88 -33.68
CA LEU A 853 8.19 -13.65 -35.09
C LEU A 853 7.56 -12.33 -35.57
N VAL A 854 8.36 -11.40 -36.05
CA VAL A 854 7.91 -10.11 -36.58
C VAL A 854 7.34 -10.31 -37.98
N VAL A 855 6.03 -10.38 -38.12
CA VAL A 855 5.35 -10.65 -39.40
C VAL A 855 4.90 -9.37 -40.11
N ASN A 856 4.64 -8.30 -39.40
CA ASN A 856 4.17 -7.01 -39.95
C ASN A 856 4.49 -5.84 -39.04
N ASN A 857 4.03 -4.64 -39.39
CA ASN A 857 4.28 -3.41 -38.65
C ASN A 857 3.56 -3.35 -37.29
N ASP A 858 2.50 -4.13 -37.10
CA ASP A 858 1.68 -4.13 -35.88
C ASP A 858 1.94 -5.36 -34.98
N THR A 859 2.91 -6.22 -35.35
CA THR A 859 3.35 -7.31 -34.47
C THR A 859 3.93 -6.74 -33.21
N ALA A 860 3.29 -7.06 -32.08
CA ALA A 860 3.72 -6.62 -30.74
C ALA A 860 4.85 -7.53 -30.21
N VAL A 861 6.04 -6.96 -30.03
CA VAL A 861 7.23 -7.68 -29.58
C VAL A 861 7.65 -7.18 -28.20
N PRO A 862 7.72 -8.03 -27.18
CA PRO A 862 8.19 -7.64 -25.85
C PRO A 862 9.60 -7.04 -25.89
N LEU A 863 9.86 -6.03 -25.05
CA LEU A 863 11.23 -5.51 -24.90
C LEU A 863 12.14 -6.54 -24.23
N PHE A 864 11.60 -7.24 -23.24
CA PHE A 864 12.26 -8.33 -22.53
C PHE A 864 11.36 -9.57 -22.52
N SER A 865 11.95 -10.76 -22.57
CA SER A 865 11.27 -12.03 -22.30
C SER A 865 11.30 -12.40 -20.81
N ALA A 866 12.21 -11.80 -20.07
CA ALA A 866 12.34 -11.91 -18.62
C ALA A 866 12.97 -10.61 -18.08
N ILE A 867 12.67 -10.25 -16.83
CA ILE A 867 13.34 -9.14 -16.14
C ILE A 867 14.55 -9.72 -15.41
N PRO A 868 15.76 -9.20 -15.62
CA PRO A 868 16.97 -9.69 -14.98
C PRO A 868 16.89 -9.60 -13.46
N GLY A 869 17.44 -10.61 -12.76
CA GLY A 869 17.67 -10.54 -11.33
C GLY A 869 18.79 -9.55 -10.98
N TYR A 870 18.88 -9.21 -9.70
CA TYR A 870 19.88 -8.29 -9.19
C TYR A 870 20.37 -8.66 -7.80
N GLY A 871 21.57 -8.15 -7.46
CA GLY A 871 22.12 -8.14 -6.10
C GLY A 871 22.68 -6.77 -5.79
N LEU A 872 22.15 -6.14 -4.75
CA LEU A 872 22.57 -4.82 -4.28
C LEU A 872 23.30 -4.98 -2.95
N ILE A 873 24.36 -4.23 -2.76
CA ILE A 873 25.12 -4.18 -1.51
C ILE A 873 25.06 -2.75 -0.97
N GLY A 874 24.81 -2.63 0.31
CA GLY A 874 24.80 -1.37 1.04
C GLY A 874 25.56 -1.46 2.36
N LEU A 875 25.93 -0.29 2.88
CA LEU A 875 26.55 -0.13 4.17
C LEU A 875 25.88 1.03 4.89
N ARG A 876 25.36 0.78 6.07
CA ARG A 876 24.73 1.83 6.88
C ARG A 876 25.21 1.83 8.31
N GLY A 877 25.10 2.97 8.98
CA GLY A 877 25.45 3.09 10.37
C GLY A 877 24.90 4.35 11.00
N GLY A 878 24.91 4.37 12.32
CA GLY A 878 24.44 5.49 13.11
C GLY A 878 25.39 5.79 14.27
N TYR A 879 25.50 7.06 14.59
CA TYR A 879 26.29 7.53 15.72
C TYR A 879 25.51 8.58 16.51
N ARG A 880 25.40 8.35 17.82
CA ARG A 880 24.83 9.29 18.78
C ARG A 880 25.97 10.02 19.50
N PHE A 881 26.25 11.24 19.09
CA PHE A 881 27.34 12.03 19.67
C PHE A 881 26.91 12.77 20.95
N HIS A 882 25.61 12.92 21.16
CA HIS A 882 25.01 13.43 22.40
C HIS A 882 23.68 12.68 22.66
N GLU A 883 23.14 12.74 23.87
CA GLU A 883 21.86 12.08 24.20
C GLU A 883 20.71 12.53 23.30
N ASN A 884 20.76 13.78 22.85
CA ASN A 884 19.75 14.44 22.05
C ASN A 884 20.06 14.46 20.54
N HIS A 885 21.24 14.02 20.10
CA HIS A 885 21.73 14.20 18.74
C HIS A 885 22.19 12.86 18.14
N GLU A 886 21.64 12.49 17.03
CA GLU A 886 21.99 11.27 16.29
C GLU A 886 22.15 11.56 14.80
N VAL A 887 23.15 10.96 14.17
CA VAL A 887 23.33 10.93 12.71
C VAL A 887 23.28 9.49 12.26
N ALA A 888 22.52 9.22 11.22
CA ALA A 888 22.53 7.95 10.48
C ALA A 888 22.97 8.22 9.04
N VAL A 889 23.79 7.33 8.51
CA VAL A 889 24.30 7.38 7.14
C VAL A 889 24.01 6.03 6.50
N ASP A 890 23.51 6.03 5.27
CA ASP A 890 23.28 4.84 4.47
C ASP A 890 23.87 5.02 3.07
N LEU A 891 24.76 4.14 2.68
CA LEU A 891 25.33 4.06 1.35
C LEU A 891 24.73 2.87 0.61
N GLU A 892 23.70 3.15 -0.17
CA GLU A 892 22.93 2.15 -0.94
C GLU A 892 23.61 1.89 -2.29
N ASN A 893 23.41 0.67 -2.80
CA ASN A 893 23.86 0.27 -4.15
C ASN A 893 25.30 0.71 -4.44
N ILE A 894 26.25 0.30 -3.58
CA ILE A 894 27.68 0.74 -3.63
C ILE A 894 28.30 0.47 -5.01
N ALA A 895 27.89 -0.65 -5.66
CA ALA A 895 28.38 -1.02 -6.96
C ALA A 895 27.77 -0.22 -8.14
N ASP A 896 26.84 0.69 -7.87
CA ASP A 896 26.12 1.45 -8.91
C ASP A 896 25.41 0.54 -9.94
N HIS A 897 24.89 -0.61 -9.49
CA HIS A 897 24.31 -1.61 -10.36
C HIS A 897 22.94 -1.16 -10.88
N GLY A 898 22.72 -1.24 -12.20
CA GLY A 898 21.41 -0.98 -12.83
C GLY A 898 20.45 -2.12 -12.49
N HIS A 899 19.29 -1.79 -11.96
CA HIS A 899 18.29 -2.78 -11.56
C HIS A 899 16.87 -2.23 -11.69
N ARG A 900 15.92 -3.15 -11.86
CA ARG A 900 14.49 -2.85 -11.78
C ARG A 900 13.81 -3.96 -10.98
N ALA A 901 13.18 -3.57 -9.89
CA ALA A 901 12.38 -4.51 -9.11
C ALA A 901 11.03 -4.80 -9.81
N PRO A 902 10.45 -5.99 -9.61
CA PRO A 902 9.13 -6.34 -10.11
C PRO A 902 8.07 -5.31 -9.68
N GLY A 903 7.18 -4.95 -10.61
CA GLY A 903 6.17 -3.91 -10.36
C GLY A 903 6.66 -2.47 -10.53
N TRP A 904 7.94 -2.24 -10.78
CA TRP A 904 8.48 -0.90 -10.97
C TRP A 904 8.34 -0.44 -12.43
N GLY A 905 7.94 0.81 -12.60
CA GLY A 905 7.92 1.51 -13.90
C GLY A 905 9.08 2.47 -14.08
N ILE A 906 10.11 2.36 -13.25
CA ILE A 906 11.35 3.15 -13.27
C ILE A 906 12.48 2.27 -12.76
N ASP A 907 13.67 2.40 -13.34
CA ASP A 907 14.87 1.73 -12.82
C ASP A 907 15.24 2.28 -11.44
N GLY A 908 15.78 1.41 -10.59
CA GLY A 908 16.18 1.75 -9.24
C GLY A 908 17.30 2.78 -9.20
N PRO A 909 17.44 3.54 -8.10
CA PRO A 909 18.51 4.51 -7.92
C PRO A 909 19.87 3.81 -8.02
N GLY A 910 20.83 4.51 -8.57
CA GLY A 910 22.23 4.13 -8.56
C GLY A 910 22.85 4.27 -7.16
N ARG A 911 24.16 4.41 -7.11
CA ARG A 911 24.83 4.66 -5.83
C ARG A 911 24.22 5.88 -5.15
N ASN A 912 23.76 5.70 -3.91
CA ASN A 912 23.02 6.71 -3.17
C ASN A 912 23.56 6.83 -1.75
N LEU A 913 23.97 8.04 -1.38
CA LEU A 913 24.32 8.39 -0.01
C LEU A 913 23.12 9.08 0.62
N LEU A 914 22.53 8.46 1.61
CA LEU A 914 21.48 9.03 2.45
C LEU A 914 22.08 9.46 3.78
N VAL A 915 21.77 10.67 4.22
CA VAL A 915 22.21 11.20 5.51
C VAL A 915 21.00 11.71 6.26
N ARG A 916 20.79 11.18 7.46
CA ARG A 916 19.73 11.60 8.36
C ARG A 916 20.36 12.21 9.63
N TYR A 917 19.88 13.37 10.02
CA TYR A 917 20.15 13.95 11.33
C TYR A 917 18.85 13.99 12.14
N HIS A 918 18.94 13.54 13.38
CA HIS A 918 17.84 13.53 14.34
C HIS A 918 18.24 14.27 15.61
N PHE A 919 17.40 15.23 15.99
CA PHE A 919 17.51 15.98 17.24
C PHE A 919 16.25 15.80 18.07
N ARG A 920 16.42 15.58 19.38
CA ARG A 920 15.33 15.36 20.34
C ARG A 920 15.54 16.22 21.57
N PHE A 921 14.49 16.88 22.10
CA PHE A 921 14.57 17.68 23.33
C PHE A 921 13.40 17.46 24.27
#